data_648c1d8cca932b838e834d80c0a70bcc
#
_entry.id   648c1d8cca932b838e834d80c0a70bcc
#
_cell.length_a   1.000
_cell.length_b   1.000
_cell.length_c   1.000
_cell.angle_alpha   90.00
_cell.angle_beta   90.00
_cell.angle_gamma   90.00
#
_symmetry.space_group_name_H-M   'P 1'
#
loop_
_entity.id
_entity.type
_entity.pdbx_description
1 polymer ?
#
loop_
_entity_poly.entity_id
_entity_poly.type
_entity_poly.pdbx_seq_one_letter_code
_entity_poly.pdbx_strand_id
1 'polypeptide(L)'
;MADAVLEAVLERITFANEETGYTVARVDPGRGGDLVTVVGSLLGAQPGESIRMRGRWGSHPQYGKQFHVDDYTTVLPATIQGIRRYLGSGLIKGIGPVLADRIVTHFGVAALDVIEHEPQRLIEVPKLGPKRTKLIADAWEEQKAIKEVMVFLQGVGVSTSLAVRIYKQYNDKAIEVVREEPYRLANDVWGIGFRTADVIAKAVGIPHDSPQRVKAGLQFTLSEATGDGNCYLPENELIGDAIKILQVDAGLVIECLAELVTEEGVVREVMPDGEPGIYLVAFHRAEISLASQLLRLLRTDEERMPAFQQVDWDRAFAWLGASLEDKQRDAVKLALSRKVAVLTGGPGCGKSFTVRSIVKLAAAKGAKVVLAAPTGRAAKRLTELTGHEARTVHRLLELKPGGDAAYDRDRPLDADLVVVDEASMLDLLLANKLVKAVAPGAHLLLVGDVDQLPSVGAGEVLRDVLSADSPVPNVRLTHIFRQAQQSGVVTNAHRINNGDYPVVQGMPDFFLFPAEEAEDAAALVVDVVANRIPRKFGLKPRTDVQVLAPMHRGPAGAGGLNALLQEALTPSKPDLPERRFGGRVFRVGDKVTQMRNNYDKNVFNGTLGIVTAIDAVEQKLTVRTDEEEDVDYEFGELDELTHAYAMTIHRSQGSEYPCVVIPITTSAWMMLQRNLLYTAVTRAKKLVVLVGSRKAIGQAVRTVGAGRRHTALDHRLARLV
;
A
#
# COMPACT_ATOMS: atom_id res chain seq x y z
N MET A 1 27.51 -24.68 -6.55
CA MET A 1 28.16 -24.91 -5.24
C MET A 1 27.34 -26.00 -4.57
N ALA A 2 28.00 -27.02 -3.98
CA ALA A 2 27.28 -28.18 -3.43
C ALA A 2 26.44 -27.78 -2.20
N ASP A 3 25.23 -28.32 -2.12
CA ASP A 3 24.40 -28.25 -0.94
C ASP A 3 25.11 -28.94 0.24
N ALA A 4 25.22 -28.27 1.35
CA ALA A 4 25.86 -28.76 2.56
C ALA A 4 24.81 -28.94 3.66
N VAL A 5 25.04 -29.92 4.54
CA VAL A 5 24.23 -30.10 5.75
C VAL A 5 25.10 -29.73 6.97
N LEU A 6 24.57 -28.87 7.84
CA LEU A 6 25.19 -28.48 9.10
C LEU A 6 24.27 -28.87 10.27
N GLU A 7 24.76 -29.74 11.15
CA GLU A 7 24.10 -30.02 12.43
C GLU A 7 24.82 -29.26 13.55
N ALA A 8 24.05 -28.51 14.32
CA ALA A 8 24.62 -27.67 15.37
C ALA A 8 23.57 -27.33 16.43
N VAL A 9 24.03 -26.95 17.63
CA VAL A 9 23.15 -26.37 18.66
C VAL A 9 23.04 -24.86 18.47
N LEU A 10 21.85 -24.34 18.46
CA LEU A 10 21.62 -22.89 18.39
C LEU A 10 22.01 -22.25 19.72
N GLU A 11 23.11 -21.51 19.73
CA GLU A 11 23.61 -20.87 20.95
C GLU A 11 22.91 -19.57 21.29
N ARG A 12 22.75 -18.69 20.29
CA ARG A 12 22.05 -17.43 20.43
C ARG A 12 21.58 -16.89 19.09
N ILE A 13 20.45 -16.22 19.11
CA ILE A 13 19.96 -15.41 18.01
C ILE A 13 20.56 -14.01 18.16
N THR A 14 21.26 -13.55 17.14
CA THR A 14 21.86 -12.21 17.12
C THR A 14 20.88 -11.20 16.51
N PHE A 15 20.06 -11.65 15.57
CA PHE A 15 19.02 -10.88 14.92
C PHE A 15 17.93 -11.82 14.41
N ALA A 16 16.67 -11.47 14.63
CA ALA A 16 15.52 -12.15 14.02
C ALA A 16 14.49 -11.12 13.60
N ASN A 17 14.02 -11.27 12.37
CA ASN A 17 12.86 -10.53 11.86
C ASN A 17 11.64 -11.46 11.90
N GLU A 18 10.70 -11.18 12.79
CA GLU A 18 9.53 -12.03 13.01
C GLU A 18 8.56 -12.06 11.82
N GLU A 19 8.58 -11.04 10.95
CA GLU A 19 7.71 -11.00 9.78
C GLU A 19 8.27 -11.81 8.61
N THR A 20 9.58 -11.74 8.37
CA THR A 20 10.22 -12.41 7.24
C THR A 20 10.83 -13.76 7.61
N GLY A 21 10.97 -14.05 8.91
CA GLY A 21 11.66 -15.21 9.43
C GLY A 21 13.19 -15.16 9.27
N TYR A 22 13.72 -14.07 8.69
CA TYR A 22 15.16 -13.93 8.50
C TYR A 22 15.88 -13.80 9.82
N THR A 23 16.79 -14.70 10.08
CA THR A 23 17.50 -14.83 11.36
C THR A 23 19.01 -14.87 11.11
N VAL A 24 19.74 -14.15 11.94
CA VAL A 24 21.18 -14.28 12.08
C VAL A 24 21.45 -14.90 13.45
N ALA A 25 22.09 -16.05 13.48
CA ALA A 25 22.32 -16.78 14.70
C ALA A 25 23.75 -17.31 14.79
N ARG A 26 24.16 -17.65 16.01
CA ARG A 26 25.39 -18.35 16.32
C ARG A 26 25.06 -19.78 16.72
N VAL A 27 25.69 -20.74 16.08
CA VAL A 27 25.48 -22.15 16.33
C VAL A 27 26.80 -22.85 16.72
N ASP A 28 26.72 -23.81 17.61
CA ASP A 28 27.82 -24.65 18.03
C ASP A 28 27.76 -26.01 17.30
N PRO A 29 28.68 -26.33 16.37
CA PRO A 29 28.70 -27.61 15.67
C PRO A 29 29.20 -28.79 16.53
N GLY A 30 29.45 -28.60 17.85
CA GLY A 30 29.69 -29.69 18.80
C GLY A 30 31.08 -30.36 18.76
N ARG A 31 32.02 -29.79 17.99
CA ARG A 31 33.39 -30.38 17.83
C ARG A 31 34.51 -29.56 18.48
N GLY A 32 34.17 -28.73 19.47
CA GLY A 32 35.16 -27.88 20.15
C GLY A 32 35.78 -26.79 19.29
N GLY A 33 35.09 -26.40 18.23
CA GLY A 33 35.45 -25.32 17.31
C GLY A 33 34.74 -24.01 17.62
N ASP A 34 35.11 -22.94 16.86
CA ASP A 34 34.48 -21.63 17.00
C ASP A 34 33.01 -21.69 16.56
N LEU A 35 32.20 -20.84 17.22
CA LEU A 35 30.76 -20.68 16.85
C LEU A 35 30.62 -20.27 15.40
N VAL A 36 29.79 -20.97 14.66
CA VAL A 36 29.46 -20.68 13.24
C VAL A 36 28.33 -19.67 13.17
N THR A 37 28.50 -18.65 12.32
CA THR A 37 27.40 -17.74 11.99
C THR A 37 26.52 -18.41 10.92
N VAL A 38 25.24 -18.51 11.22
CA VAL A 38 24.22 -18.99 10.28
C VAL A 38 23.26 -17.86 9.94
N VAL A 39 22.84 -17.79 8.68
CA VAL A 39 22.02 -16.71 8.14
C VAL A 39 20.95 -17.31 7.23
N GLY A 40 19.69 -17.06 7.52
CA GLY A 40 18.57 -17.55 6.72
C GLY A 40 17.27 -17.58 7.50
N SER A 41 16.27 -18.29 7.00
CA SER A 41 15.00 -18.44 7.72
C SER A 41 15.15 -19.51 8.82
N LEU A 42 15.27 -19.07 10.07
CA LEU A 42 15.29 -19.91 11.27
C LEU A 42 14.13 -19.57 12.19
N LEU A 43 13.00 -19.17 11.62
CA LEU A 43 11.85 -18.71 12.38
C LEU A 43 11.27 -19.86 13.23
N GLY A 44 11.13 -19.64 14.52
CA GLY A 44 10.69 -20.67 15.47
C GLY A 44 11.83 -21.48 16.08
N ALA A 45 13.07 -21.41 15.55
CA ALA A 45 14.24 -21.98 16.21
C ALA A 45 14.61 -21.16 17.46
N GLN A 46 14.93 -21.84 18.55
CA GLN A 46 15.21 -21.22 19.82
C GLN A 46 16.63 -21.57 20.33
N PRO A 47 17.27 -20.66 21.07
CA PRO A 47 18.53 -20.95 21.72
C PRO A 47 18.47 -22.24 22.57
N GLY A 48 19.42 -23.15 22.36
CA GLY A 48 19.47 -24.45 23.01
C GLY A 48 18.94 -25.62 22.17
N GLU A 49 18.23 -25.36 21.09
CA GLU A 49 17.77 -26.40 20.17
C GLU A 49 18.94 -26.94 19.32
N SER A 50 18.94 -28.26 19.11
CA SER A 50 19.76 -28.90 18.08
C SER A 50 19.06 -28.76 16.75
N ILE A 51 19.72 -28.14 15.77
CA ILE A 51 19.15 -27.90 14.45
C ILE A 51 20.02 -28.57 13.38
N ARG A 52 19.35 -29.22 12.42
CA ARG A 52 19.96 -29.74 11.20
C ARG A 52 19.57 -28.79 10.08
N MET A 53 20.54 -28.10 9.55
CA MET A 53 20.36 -27.08 8.51
C MET A 53 20.88 -27.57 7.18
N ARG A 54 20.12 -27.34 6.10
CA ARG A 54 20.57 -27.52 4.73
C ARG A 54 20.83 -26.15 4.14
N GLY A 55 21.92 -25.99 3.40
CA GLY A 55 22.27 -24.71 2.83
C GLY A 55 23.67 -24.68 2.22
N ARG A 56 24.24 -23.49 2.13
CA ARG A 56 25.50 -23.24 1.43
C ARG A 56 26.44 -22.40 2.28
N TRP A 57 27.73 -22.73 2.19
CA TRP A 57 28.76 -21.92 2.80
C TRP A 57 29.00 -20.66 1.93
N GLY A 58 29.01 -19.50 2.58
CA GLY A 58 29.35 -18.22 1.98
C GLY A 58 30.37 -17.47 2.81
N SER A 59 30.92 -16.40 2.28
CA SER A 59 31.80 -15.50 3.00
C SER A 59 31.23 -14.08 2.93
N HIS A 60 31.02 -13.49 4.09
CA HIS A 60 30.58 -12.10 4.19
C HIS A 60 31.82 -11.21 4.35
N PRO A 61 31.96 -10.09 3.61
CA PRO A 61 33.15 -9.24 3.67
C PRO A 61 33.51 -8.74 5.07
N GLN A 62 32.50 -8.52 5.92
CA GLN A 62 32.66 -7.95 7.26
C GLN A 62 32.55 -8.98 8.39
N TYR A 63 31.80 -10.10 8.18
CA TYR A 63 31.49 -11.08 9.22
C TYR A 63 32.11 -12.44 8.98
N GLY A 64 32.96 -12.56 7.93
CA GLY A 64 33.71 -13.78 7.65
C GLY A 64 32.83 -14.91 7.09
N LYS A 65 33.23 -16.14 7.37
CA LYS A 65 32.57 -17.36 6.87
C LYS A 65 31.21 -17.54 7.55
N GLN A 66 30.15 -17.69 6.72
CA GLN A 66 28.77 -17.87 7.16
C GLN A 66 28.14 -19.06 6.45
N PHE A 67 27.17 -19.70 7.11
CA PHE A 67 26.35 -20.73 6.51
C PHE A 67 24.97 -20.14 6.17
N HIS A 68 24.65 -20.08 4.89
CA HIS A 68 23.34 -19.61 4.41
C HIS A 68 22.36 -20.78 4.46
N VAL A 69 21.36 -20.69 5.32
CA VAL A 69 20.34 -21.71 5.55
C VAL A 69 19.24 -21.57 4.54
N ASP A 70 19.02 -22.60 3.75
CA ASP A 70 17.89 -22.71 2.81
C ASP A 70 16.69 -23.38 3.51
N ASP A 71 16.95 -24.38 4.38
CA ASP A 71 15.94 -25.09 5.16
C ASP A 71 16.56 -25.66 6.44
N TYR A 72 15.74 -25.88 7.48
CA TYR A 72 16.18 -26.49 8.74
C TYR A 72 15.12 -27.36 9.39
N THR A 73 15.57 -28.33 10.18
CA THR A 73 14.73 -29.15 11.04
C THR A 73 15.27 -29.12 12.46
N THR A 74 14.39 -29.00 13.46
CA THR A 74 14.78 -29.10 14.87
C THR A 74 14.86 -30.56 15.28
N VAL A 75 15.94 -30.91 15.99
CA VAL A 75 16.15 -32.24 16.55
C VAL A 75 16.19 -32.09 18.07
N LEU A 76 15.46 -32.93 18.79
CA LEU A 76 15.52 -32.90 20.27
C LEU A 76 16.96 -33.18 20.70
N PRO A 77 17.50 -32.41 21.68
CA PRO A 77 18.85 -32.59 22.11
C PRO A 77 19.02 -33.94 22.87
N ALA A 78 20.00 -34.73 22.42
CA ALA A 78 20.29 -36.05 23.01
C ALA A 78 21.34 -36.02 24.13
N THR A 79 21.97 -34.85 24.41
CA THR A 79 23.00 -34.72 25.41
C THR A 79 22.47 -33.97 26.66
N ILE A 80 22.97 -34.35 27.84
CA ILE A 80 22.62 -33.69 29.13
C ILE A 80 22.76 -32.16 29.03
N GLN A 81 23.83 -31.68 28.39
CA GLN A 81 24.11 -30.25 28.27
C GLN A 81 23.14 -29.57 27.29
N GLY A 82 22.79 -30.25 26.18
CA GLY A 82 21.79 -29.79 25.23
C GLY A 82 20.40 -29.73 25.85
N ILE A 83 19.97 -30.75 26.58
CA ILE A 83 18.69 -30.78 27.30
C ILE A 83 18.60 -29.66 28.34
N ARG A 84 19.68 -29.42 29.09
CA ARG A 84 19.77 -28.35 30.10
C ARG A 84 19.57 -26.96 29.46
N ARG A 85 20.22 -26.69 28.32
CA ARG A 85 20.11 -25.44 27.59
C ARG A 85 18.70 -25.28 26.98
N TYR A 86 18.17 -26.36 26.38
CA TYR A 86 16.85 -26.37 25.79
C TYR A 86 15.75 -26.05 26.81
N LEU A 87 15.74 -26.72 27.96
CA LEU A 87 14.78 -26.46 29.02
C LEU A 87 15.00 -25.07 29.68
N GLY A 88 16.23 -24.60 29.75
CA GLY A 88 16.57 -23.30 30.33
C GLY A 88 16.40 -22.09 29.43
N SER A 89 16.08 -22.29 28.17
CA SER A 89 15.96 -21.23 27.15
C SER A 89 14.75 -20.30 27.32
N GLY A 90 13.79 -20.66 28.18
CA GLY A 90 12.54 -19.93 28.38
C GLY A 90 11.41 -20.35 27.46
N LEU A 91 11.64 -21.31 26.57
CA LEU A 91 10.65 -21.91 25.66
C LEU A 91 9.44 -22.49 26.37
N ILE A 92 9.69 -23.15 27.51
CA ILE A 92 8.63 -23.79 28.28
C ILE A 92 8.29 -22.88 29.45
N LYS A 93 7.11 -22.31 29.41
CA LYS A 93 6.60 -21.46 30.51
C LYS A 93 6.70 -22.21 31.84
N GLY A 94 7.38 -21.62 32.82
CA GLY A 94 7.56 -22.23 34.15
C GLY A 94 8.90 -22.89 34.34
N ILE A 95 9.73 -23.09 33.31
CA ILE A 95 11.11 -23.56 33.41
C ILE A 95 12.08 -22.43 33.12
N GLY A 96 12.81 -21.96 34.11
CA GLY A 96 13.96 -21.08 33.95
C GLY A 96 15.28 -21.86 34.10
N PRO A 97 16.44 -21.23 33.86
CA PRO A 97 17.75 -21.90 33.88
C PRO A 97 18.05 -22.72 35.15
N VAL A 98 17.65 -22.20 36.32
CA VAL A 98 17.86 -22.88 37.61
C VAL A 98 16.99 -24.13 37.74
N LEU A 99 15.76 -24.10 37.23
CA LEU A 99 14.86 -25.24 37.29
C LEU A 99 15.22 -26.27 36.23
N ALA A 100 15.62 -25.85 35.04
CA ALA A 100 16.16 -26.71 34.00
C ALA A 100 17.36 -27.52 34.51
N ASP A 101 18.31 -26.87 35.22
CA ASP A 101 19.45 -27.52 35.83
C ASP A 101 19.03 -28.60 36.83
N ARG A 102 18.03 -28.33 37.68
CA ARG A 102 17.51 -29.30 38.66
C ARG A 102 16.82 -30.47 37.98
N ILE A 103 15.98 -30.25 37.00
CA ILE A 103 15.27 -31.29 36.26
C ILE A 103 16.30 -32.22 35.58
N VAL A 104 17.27 -31.66 34.91
CA VAL A 104 18.30 -32.44 34.19
C VAL A 104 19.26 -33.13 35.17
N THR A 105 19.55 -32.53 36.30
CA THR A 105 20.35 -33.18 37.33
C THR A 105 19.63 -34.40 37.93
N HIS A 106 18.27 -34.34 38.04
CA HIS A 106 17.48 -35.43 38.61
C HIS A 106 17.21 -36.56 37.61
N PHE A 107 16.84 -36.23 36.36
CA PHE A 107 16.39 -37.19 35.33
C PHE A 107 17.46 -37.49 34.26
N GLY A 108 18.55 -36.72 34.20
CA GLY A 108 19.57 -36.89 33.18
C GLY A 108 19.06 -36.74 31.75
N VAL A 109 19.40 -37.69 30.89
CA VAL A 109 18.98 -37.74 29.47
C VAL A 109 17.49 -38.06 29.31
N ALA A 110 16.86 -38.64 30.35
CA ALA A 110 15.43 -38.98 30.34
C ALA A 110 14.53 -37.75 30.67
N ALA A 111 15.10 -36.58 30.95
CA ALA A 111 14.32 -35.41 31.37
C ALA A 111 13.23 -34.99 30.39
N LEU A 112 13.47 -35.05 29.08
CA LEU A 112 12.49 -34.74 28.08
C LEU A 112 11.39 -35.80 27.98
N ASP A 113 11.75 -37.07 28.04
CA ASP A 113 10.79 -38.20 28.04
C ASP A 113 9.87 -38.15 29.25
N VAL A 114 10.42 -37.77 30.43
CA VAL A 114 9.62 -37.61 31.66
C VAL A 114 8.64 -36.43 31.51
N ILE A 115 9.08 -35.30 30.95
CA ILE A 115 8.17 -34.18 30.73
C ILE A 115 7.02 -34.57 29.75
N GLU A 116 7.33 -35.33 28.71
CA GLU A 116 6.41 -35.72 27.68
C GLU A 116 5.44 -36.84 28.12
N HIS A 117 5.94 -37.91 28.73
CA HIS A 117 5.14 -39.11 28.99
C HIS A 117 4.73 -39.28 30.44
N GLU A 118 5.52 -38.74 31.38
CA GLU A 118 5.34 -38.93 32.82
C GLU A 118 5.44 -37.61 33.63
N PRO A 119 4.73 -36.51 33.20
CA PRO A 119 4.91 -35.18 33.79
C PRO A 119 4.65 -35.14 35.30
N GLN A 120 3.88 -36.05 35.85
CA GLN A 120 3.64 -36.15 37.32
C GLN A 120 4.94 -36.40 38.08
N ARG A 121 5.94 -37.06 37.50
CA ARG A 121 7.23 -37.33 38.12
C ARG A 121 8.07 -36.09 38.33
N LEU A 122 7.76 -34.98 37.67
CA LEU A 122 8.42 -33.70 37.90
C LEU A 122 8.33 -33.25 39.39
N ILE A 123 7.33 -33.75 40.13
CA ILE A 123 7.22 -33.49 41.58
C ILE A 123 8.41 -34.07 42.37
N GLU A 124 9.12 -35.07 41.85
CA GLU A 124 10.33 -35.64 42.45
C GLU A 124 11.46 -34.61 42.50
N VAL A 125 11.42 -33.56 41.66
CA VAL A 125 12.46 -32.52 41.63
C VAL A 125 12.24 -31.53 42.77
N PRO A 126 13.29 -31.25 43.59
CA PRO A 126 13.17 -30.33 44.71
C PRO A 126 12.66 -28.94 44.33
N LYS A 127 11.65 -28.44 45.08
CA LYS A 127 10.95 -27.17 44.90
C LYS A 127 10.04 -27.09 43.65
N LEU A 128 9.64 -28.21 43.08
CA LEU A 128 8.66 -28.33 42.03
C LEU A 128 7.35 -28.88 42.61
N GLY A 129 6.37 -28.02 42.79
CA GLY A 129 5.05 -28.39 43.34
C GLY A 129 4.02 -28.68 42.25
N PRO A 130 2.85 -29.27 42.63
CA PRO A 130 1.83 -29.73 41.66
C PRO A 130 1.35 -28.66 40.68
N LYS A 131 1.20 -27.39 41.11
CA LYS A 131 0.76 -26.29 40.26
C LYS A 131 1.77 -25.99 39.13
N ARG A 132 3.07 -26.05 39.47
CA ARG A 132 4.13 -25.76 38.50
C ARG A 132 4.36 -26.94 37.58
N THR A 133 4.20 -28.17 38.06
CA THR A 133 4.21 -29.38 37.23
C THR A 133 3.13 -29.32 36.15
N LYS A 134 1.90 -28.96 36.51
CA LYS A 134 0.81 -28.80 35.55
C LYS A 134 1.12 -27.71 34.52
N LEU A 135 1.61 -26.54 34.94
CA LEU A 135 1.99 -25.45 34.05
C LEU A 135 3.05 -25.88 33.03
N ILE A 136 4.02 -26.69 33.45
CA ILE A 136 5.09 -27.21 32.57
C ILE A 136 4.52 -28.22 31.58
N ALA A 137 3.65 -29.13 32.03
CA ALA A 137 2.99 -30.09 31.15
C ALA A 137 2.13 -29.41 30.09
N ASP A 138 1.30 -28.45 30.51
CA ASP A 138 0.46 -27.69 29.58
C ASP A 138 1.31 -26.91 28.54
N ALA A 139 2.42 -26.28 28.96
CA ALA A 139 3.32 -25.56 28.07
C ALA A 139 4.10 -26.50 27.13
N TRP A 140 4.40 -27.73 27.56
CA TRP A 140 5.04 -28.75 26.71
C TRP A 140 4.10 -29.22 25.59
N GLU A 141 2.85 -29.50 25.93
CA GLU A 141 1.83 -29.86 24.92
C GLU A 141 1.58 -28.74 23.91
N GLU A 142 1.51 -27.48 24.37
CA GLU A 142 1.42 -26.31 23.50
C GLU A 142 2.58 -26.25 22.50
N GLN A 143 3.82 -26.47 22.95
CA GLN A 143 5.00 -26.49 22.08
C GLN A 143 5.02 -27.66 21.10
N LYS A 144 4.50 -28.82 21.50
CA LYS A 144 4.39 -29.99 20.63
C LYS A 144 3.38 -29.75 19.50
N ALA A 145 2.21 -29.20 19.83
CA ALA A 145 1.19 -28.84 18.86
C ALA A 145 1.72 -27.83 17.82
N ILE A 146 2.47 -26.81 18.27
CA ILE A 146 3.13 -25.86 17.36
C ILE A 146 4.09 -26.57 16.41
N LYS A 147 4.92 -27.49 16.91
CA LYS A 147 5.88 -28.23 16.09
C LYS A 147 5.18 -29.11 15.06
N GLU A 148 4.12 -29.82 15.43
CA GLU A 148 3.35 -30.65 14.50
C GLU A 148 2.73 -29.82 13.36
N VAL A 149 2.15 -28.66 13.68
CA VAL A 149 1.61 -27.73 12.69
C VAL A 149 2.70 -27.21 11.77
N MET A 150 3.86 -26.82 12.31
CA MET A 150 4.97 -26.31 11.52
C MET A 150 5.54 -27.36 10.57
N VAL A 151 5.76 -28.60 11.05
CA VAL A 151 6.23 -29.72 10.22
C VAL A 151 5.24 -30.06 9.11
N PHE A 152 3.95 -30.10 9.43
CA PHE A 152 2.91 -30.33 8.44
C PHE A 152 2.90 -29.25 7.36
N LEU A 153 2.90 -27.97 7.75
CA LEU A 153 2.85 -26.84 6.82
C LEU A 153 4.10 -26.76 5.93
N GLN A 154 5.28 -27.04 6.47
CA GLN A 154 6.51 -27.14 5.69
C GLN A 154 6.45 -28.32 4.71
N GLY A 155 5.89 -29.46 5.14
CA GLY A 155 5.68 -30.63 4.28
C GLY A 155 4.82 -30.38 3.05
N VAL A 156 3.89 -29.42 3.13
CA VAL A 156 3.04 -29.00 2.00
C VAL A 156 3.61 -27.76 1.26
N GLY A 157 4.89 -27.41 1.49
CA GLY A 157 5.57 -26.36 0.74
C GLY A 157 5.33 -24.93 1.23
N VAL A 158 4.75 -24.76 2.43
CA VAL A 158 4.54 -23.45 3.06
C VAL A 158 5.86 -22.97 3.66
N SER A 159 6.27 -21.73 3.36
CA SER A 159 7.44 -21.12 4.00
C SER A 159 7.23 -20.98 5.52
N THR A 160 8.31 -21.00 6.29
CA THR A 160 8.25 -20.91 7.75
C THR A 160 7.51 -19.65 8.23
N SER A 161 7.72 -18.50 7.56
CA SER A 161 7.05 -17.24 7.91
C SER A 161 5.53 -17.30 7.72
N LEU A 162 5.06 -17.95 6.64
CA LEU A 162 3.63 -18.15 6.42
C LEU A 162 3.05 -19.19 7.38
N ALA A 163 3.79 -20.25 7.71
CA ALA A 163 3.36 -21.27 8.65
C ALA A 163 3.08 -20.68 10.05
N VAL A 164 3.93 -19.76 10.51
CA VAL A 164 3.70 -19.05 11.79
C VAL A 164 2.45 -18.17 11.73
N ARG A 165 2.20 -17.48 10.60
CA ARG A 165 0.97 -16.66 10.46
C ARG A 165 -0.28 -17.54 10.48
N ILE A 166 -0.24 -18.67 9.76
CA ILE A 166 -1.35 -19.66 9.74
C ILE A 166 -1.60 -20.16 11.17
N TYR A 167 -0.52 -20.51 11.89
CA TYR A 167 -0.64 -20.96 13.28
C TYR A 167 -1.20 -19.85 14.19
N LYS A 168 -0.72 -18.63 14.11
CA LYS A 168 -1.23 -17.48 14.89
C LYS A 168 -2.72 -17.22 14.63
N GLN A 169 -3.20 -17.49 13.40
CA GLN A 169 -4.61 -17.29 13.03
C GLN A 169 -5.53 -18.39 13.52
N TYR A 170 -5.10 -19.65 13.41
CA TYR A 170 -5.98 -20.81 13.63
C TYR A 170 -5.60 -21.69 14.83
N ASN A 171 -4.44 -21.48 15.41
CA ASN A 171 -3.87 -22.29 16.49
C ASN A 171 -3.93 -23.80 16.14
N ASP A 172 -4.48 -24.63 17.02
CA ASP A 172 -4.55 -26.09 16.86
C ASP A 172 -5.42 -26.53 15.66
N LYS A 173 -6.31 -25.65 15.17
CA LYS A 173 -7.14 -25.93 13.97
C LYS A 173 -6.40 -25.69 12.65
N ALA A 174 -5.16 -25.24 12.68
CA ALA A 174 -4.41 -24.89 11.49
C ALA A 174 -4.29 -26.06 10.49
N ILE A 175 -4.03 -27.27 10.96
CA ILE A 175 -3.93 -28.48 10.10
C ILE A 175 -5.28 -28.81 9.46
N GLU A 176 -6.36 -28.77 10.24
CA GLU A 176 -7.73 -29.04 9.78
C GLU A 176 -8.12 -28.04 8.67
N VAL A 177 -7.98 -26.74 8.94
CA VAL A 177 -8.29 -25.68 7.97
C VAL A 177 -7.48 -25.83 6.69
N VAL A 178 -6.16 -26.12 6.79
CA VAL A 178 -5.30 -26.27 5.61
C VAL A 178 -5.69 -27.51 4.79
N ARG A 179 -6.15 -28.58 5.42
CA ARG A 179 -6.59 -29.80 4.71
C ARG A 179 -7.96 -29.67 4.09
N GLU A 180 -8.91 -29.09 4.81
CA GLU A 180 -10.33 -29.09 4.42
C GLU A 180 -10.72 -27.84 3.66
N GLU A 181 -10.19 -26.67 4.06
CA GLU A 181 -10.54 -25.35 3.53
C GLU A 181 -9.30 -24.51 3.16
N PRO A 182 -8.34 -25.01 2.34
CA PRO A 182 -7.06 -24.29 2.09
C PRO A 182 -7.25 -22.92 1.47
N TYR A 183 -8.32 -22.67 0.73
CA TYR A 183 -8.59 -21.37 0.11
C TYR A 183 -9.05 -20.30 1.11
N ARG A 184 -9.51 -20.72 2.30
CA ARG A 184 -9.82 -19.80 3.40
C ARG A 184 -8.58 -19.03 3.87
N LEU A 185 -7.39 -19.62 3.70
CA LEU A 185 -6.12 -18.96 4.01
C LEU A 185 -5.94 -17.64 3.24
N ALA A 186 -6.47 -17.56 2.02
CA ALA A 186 -6.37 -16.34 1.21
C ALA A 186 -7.18 -15.17 1.75
N ASN A 187 -8.23 -15.45 2.51
CA ASN A 187 -9.09 -14.44 3.14
C ASN A 187 -8.61 -14.07 4.55
N ASP A 188 -8.16 -15.05 5.32
CA ASP A 188 -7.96 -14.93 6.76
C ASP A 188 -6.50 -14.65 7.16
N VAL A 189 -5.53 -14.96 6.27
CA VAL A 189 -4.09 -14.85 6.59
C VAL A 189 -3.39 -13.83 5.69
N TRP A 190 -2.99 -12.74 6.28
CA TRP A 190 -2.28 -11.69 5.53
C TRP A 190 -1.01 -12.23 4.84
N GLY A 191 -0.87 -11.90 3.55
CA GLY A 191 0.26 -12.32 2.72
C GLY A 191 0.07 -13.68 2.05
N ILE A 192 -1.07 -14.34 2.23
CA ILE A 192 -1.48 -15.52 1.45
C ILE A 192 -2.55 -15.07 0.46
N GLY A 193 -2.23 -15.08 -0.83
CA GLY A 193 -3.22 -14.88 -1.90
C GLY A 193 -3.69 -16.23 -2.47
N PHE A 194 -4.68 -16.18 -3.38
CA PHE A 194 -5.23 -17.36 -4.03
C PHE A 194 -4.14 -18.29 -4.61
N ARG A 195 -3.14 -17.75 -5.29
CA ARG A 195 -2.05 -18.56 -5.91
C ARG A 195 -1.28 -19.38 -4.88
N THR A 196 -0.99 -18.80 -3.74
CA THR A 196 -0.30 -19.52 -2.65
C THR A 196 -1.23 -20.55 -2.01
N ALA A 197 -2.49 -20.21 -1.79
CA ALA A 197 -3.51 -21.13 -1.29
C ALA A 197 -3.74 -22.29 -2.28
N ASP A 198 -3.72 -22.05 -3.58
CA ASP A 198 -3.85 -23.08 -4.64
C ASP A 198 -2.67 -24.05 -4.67
N VAL A 199 -1.45 -23.57 -4.42
CA VAL A 199 -0.26 -24.43 -4.26
C VAL A 199 -0.42 -25.33 -3.04
N ILE A 200 -0.85 -24.77 -1.91
CA ILE A 200 -1.10 -25.52 -0.67
C ILE A 200 -2.22 -26.54 -0.90
N ALA A 201 -3.33 -26.14 -1.51
CA ALA A 201 -4.48 -26.99 -1.81
C ALA A 201 -4.08 -28.22 -2.65
N LYS A 202 -3.26 -28.01 -3.68
CA LYS A 202 -2.70 -29.11 -4.49
C LYS A 202 -1.82 -30.05 -3.67
N ALA A 203 -1.00 -29.52 -2.78
CA ALA A 203 -0.12 -30.31 -1.93
C ALA A 203 -0.90 -31.16 -0.90
N VAL A 204 -2.05 -30.70 -0.43
CA VAL A 204 -2.94 -31.49 0.45
C VAL A 204 -3.91 -32.39 -0.30
N GLY A 205 -3.86 -32.40 -1.64
CA GLY A 205 -4.62 -33.34 -2.48
C GLY A 205 -6.00 -32.85 -2.94
N ILE A 206 -6.27 -31.54 -2.90
CA ILE A 206 -7.50 -30.97 -3.48
C ILE A 206 -7.46 -31.17 -5.01
N PRO A 207 -8.50 -31.78 -5.62
CA PRO A 207 -8.57 -32.00 -7.06
C PRO A 207 -8.53 -30.69 -7.86
N HIS A 208 -7.97 -30.75 -9.07
CA HIS A 208 -7.85 -29.58 -9.96
C HIS A 208 -9.22 -29.00 -10.34
N ASP A 209 -10.20 -29.84 -10.51
CA ASP A 209 -11.61 -29.54 -10.84
C ASP A 209 -12.53 -29.46 -9.60
N SER A 210 -11.98 -29.32 -8.42
CA SER A 210 -12.76 -29.16 -7.20
C SER A 210 -13.64 -27.91 -7.24
N PRO A 211 -14.95 -28.00 -6.95
CA PRO A 211 -15.83 -26.83 -6.85
C PRO A 211 -15.32 -25.77 -5.87
N GLN A 212 -14.71 -26.20 -4.77
CA GLN A 212 -14.08 -25.29 -3.80
C GLN A 212 -12.97 -24.45 -4.43
N ARG A 213 -12.12 -25.06 -5.25
CA ARG A 213 -11.07 -24.37 -6.00
C ARG A 213 -11.64 -23.38 -6.99
N VAL A 214 -12.68 -23.80 -7.74
CA VAL A 214 -13.31 -22.95 -8.76
C VAL A 214 -14.01 -21.75 -8.15
N LYS A 215 -14.76 -21.94 -7.06
CA LYS A 215 -15.39 -20.84 -6.30
C LYS A 215 -14.36 -19.83 -5.79
N ALA A 216 -13.29 -20.30 -5.17
CA ALA A 216 -12.20 -19.44 -4.70
C ALA A 216 -11.50 -18.70 -5.86
N GLY A 217 -11.34 -19.37 -7.02
CA GLY A 217 -10.79 -18.78 -8.23
C GLY A 217 -11.68 -17.70 -8.84
N LEU A 218 -13.00 -17.86 -8.84
CA LEU A 218 -13.97 -16.85 -9.26
C LEU A 218 -13.88 -15.58 -8.37
N GLN A 219 -13.84 -15.77 -7.05
CA GLN A 219 -13.69 -14.65 -6.11
C GLN A 219 -12.33 -13.97 -6.27
N PHE A 220 -11.27 -14.73 -6.54
CA PHE A 220 -9.95 -14.19 -6.84
C PHE A 220 -9.96 -13.36 -8.12
N THR A 221 -10.58 -13.85 -9.19
CA THR A 221 -10.69 -13.10 -10.46
C THR A 221 -11.42 -11.77 -10.26
N LEU A 222 -12.49 -11.76 -9.49
CA LEU A 222 -13.18 -10.51 -9.11
C LEU A 222 -12.28 -9.60 -8.26
N SER A 223 -11.50 -10.16 -7.34
CA SER A 223 -10.55 -9.39 -6.51
C SER A 223 -9.44 -8.75 -7.35
N GLU A 224 -8.89 -9.46 -8.33
CA GLU A 224 -7.93 -8.90 -9.29
C GLU A 224 -8.57 -7.75 -10.10
N ALA A 225 -9.81 -7.93 -10.58
CA ALA A 225 -10.54 -6.90 -11.28
C ALA A 225 -10.79 -5.64 -10.41
N THR A 226 -11.00 -5.80 -9.11
CA THR A 226 -11.09 -4.63 -8.20
C THR A 226 -9.73 -3.95 -8.03
N GLY A 227 -8.62 -4.68 -8.09
CA GLY A 227 -7.27 -4.14 -8.16
C GLY A 227 -7.02 -3.29 -9.42
N ASP A 228 -7.68 -3.64 -10.54
CA ASP A 228 -7.67 -2.88 -11.79
C ASP A 228 -8.69 -1.71 -11.78
N GLY A 229 -9.42 -1.55 -10.68
CA GLY A 229 -10.34 -0.45 -10.44
C GLY A 229 -11.81 -0.72 -10.75
N ASN A 230 -12.18 -1.94 -11.14
CA ASN A 230 -13.57 -2.31 -11.42
C ASN A 230 -14.34 -2.59 -10.13
N CYS A 231 -15.61 -2.19 -10.04
CA CYS A 231 -16.51 -2.57 -8.94
C CYS A 231 -17.15 -3.92 -9.18
N TYR A 232 -17.38 -4.28 -10.45
CA TYR A 232 -17.92 -5.55 -10.90
C TYR A 232 -17.26 -6.00 -12.20
N LEU A 233 -17.49 -7.23 -12.60
CA LEU A 233 -17.23 -7.70 -13.98
C LEU A 233 -18.53 -8.15 -14.64
N PRO A 234 -18.70 -7.93 -15.96
CA PRO A 234 -19.70 -8.62 -16.76
C PRO A 234 -19.54 -10.14 -16.60
N GLU A 235 -20.64 -10.87 -16.45
CA GLU A 235 -20.62 -12.30 -16.17
C GLU A 235 -19.80 -13.09 -17.19
N ASN A 236 -19.94 -12.77 -18.48
CA ASN A 236 -19.19 -13.45 -19.54
C ASN A 236 -17.68 -13.19 -19.46
N GLU A 237 -17.28 -11.99 -19.05
CA GLU A 237 -15.88 -11.63 -18.85
C GLU A 237 -15.28 -12.37 -17.67
N LEU A 238 -15.99 -12.38 -16.53
CA LEU A 238 -15.59 -13.14 -15.34
C LEU A 238 -15.39 -14.62 -15.64
N ILE A 239 -16.35 -15.25 -16.33
CA ILE A 239 -16.27 -16.67 -16.72
C ILE A 239 -15.05 -16.90 -17.62
N GLY A 240 -14.85 -16.05 -18.65
CA GLY A 240 -13.74 -16.16 -19.57
C GLY A 240 -12.37 -16.02 -18.89
N ASP A 241 -12.22 -15.11 -17.95
CA ASP A 241 -10.96 -14.90 -17.23
C ASP A 241 -10.73 -15.98 -16.16
N ALA A 242 -11.78 -16.44 -15.48
CA ALA A 242 -11.67 -17.56 -14.56
C ALA A 242 -11.23 -18.85 -15.26
N ILE A 243 -11.76 -19.15 -16.45
CA ILE A 243 -11.32 -20.30 -17.27
C ILE A 243 -9.82 -20.22 -17.60
N LYS A 244 -9.32 -19.04 -17.99
CA LYS A 244 -7.89 -18.84 -18.30
C LYS A 244 -7.00 -19.07 -17.08
N ILE A 245 -7.44 -18.60 -15.90
CA ILE A 245 -6.67 -18.71 -14.64
C ILE A 245 -6.71 -20.15 -14.12
N LEU A 246 -7.89 -20.76 -14.09
CA LEU A 246 -8.14 -22.04 -13.43
C LEU A 246 -7.86 -23.24 -14.33
N GLN A 247 -7.94 -23.06 -15.67
CA GLN A 247 -7.78 -24.10 -16.68
C GLN A 247 -8.74 -25.30 -16.47
N VAL A 248 -10.01 -25.00 -16.20
CA VAL A 248 -11.09 -25.97 -16.00
C VAL A 248 -12.19 -25.80 -17.06
N ASP A 249 -13.12 -26.76 -17.13
CA ASP A 249 -14.24 -26.69 -18.05
C ASP A 249 -15.19 -25.52 -17.76
N ALA A 250 -15.72 -24.92 -18.84
CA ALA A 250 -16.62 -23.77 -18.73
C ALA A 250 -17.94 -24.11 -17.98
N GLY A 251 -18.45 -25.33 -18.19
CA GLY A 251 -19.67 -25.78 -17.49
C GLY A 251 -19.52 -25.78 -15.98
N LEU A 252 -18.39 -26.28 -15.48
CA LEU A 252 -18.06 -26.26 -14.05
C LEU A 252 -17.95 -24.84 -13.49
N VAL A 253 -17.35 -23.90 -14.25
CA VAL A 253 -17.24 -22.51 -13.82
C VAL A 253 -18.63 -21.85 -13.70
N ILE A 254 -19.50 -22.10 -14.66
CA ILE A 254 -20.88 -21.57 -14.66
C ILE A 254 -21.69 -22.14 -13.49
N GLU A 255 -21.59 -23.45 -13.23
CA GLU A 255 -22.25 -24.12 -12.12
C GLU A 255 -21.77 -23.55 -10.78
N CYS A 256 -20.45 -23.46 -10.56
CA CYS A 256 -19.87 -22.91 -9.34
C CYS A 256 -20.22 -21.41 -9.14
N LEU A 257 -20.32 -20.64 -10.23
CA LEU A 257 -20.80 -19.25 -10.15
C LEU A 257 -22.25 -19.16 -9.67
N ALA A 258 -23.14 -20.01 -10.20
CA ALA A 258 -24.52 -20.07 -9.77
C ALA A 258 -24.67 -20.45 -8.30
N GLU A 259 -23.84 -21.40 -7.82
CA GLU A 259 -23.78 -21.76 -6.42
C GLU A 259 -23.28 -20.60 -5.55
N LEU A 260 -22.19 -19.91 -5.95
CA LEU A 260 -21.68 -18.73 -5.23
C LEU A 260 -22.71 -17.62 -5.10
N VAL A 261 -23.54 -17.39 -6.13
CA VAL A 261 -24.65 -16.43 -6.06
C VAL A 261 -25.70 -16.88 -5.05
N THR A 262 -26.03 -18.18 -5.02
CA THR A 262 -27.00 -18.76 -4.10
C THR A 262 -26.51 -18.72 -2.64
N GLU A 263 -25.20 -18.91 -2.44
CA GLU A 263 -24.53 -18.86 -1.13
C GLU A 263 -24.25 -17.42 -0.67
N GLU A 264 -24.65 -16.41 -1.43
CA GLU A 264 -24.33 -15.00 -1.19
C GLU A 264 -22.82 -14.69 -1.12
N GLY A 265 -21.98 -15.54 -1.72
CA GLY A 265 -20.53 -15.33 -1.81
C GLY A 265 -20.15 -14.24 -2.82
N VAL A 266 -21.03 -13.99 -3.81
CA VAL A 266 -20.99 -12.90 -4.79
C VAL A 266 -22.41 -12.40 -5.05
N VAL A 267 -22.54 -11.19 -5.64
CA VAL A 267 -23.84 -10.63 -6.00
C VAL A 267 -23.95 -10.52 -7.51
N ARG A 268 -25.04 -11.04 -8.07
CA ARG A 268 -25.42 -10.91 -9.47
C ARG A 268 -26.51 -9.85 -9.62
N GLU A 269 -26.26 -8.82 -10.42
CA GLU A 269 -27.20 -7.74 -10.68
C GLU A 269 -27.29 -7.49 -12.19
N VAL A 270 -28.51 -7.20 -12.69
CA VAL A 270 -28.69 -6.78 -14.10
C VAL A 270 -28.26 -5.33 -14.23
N MET A 271 -27.27 -5.09 -15.09
CA MET A 271 -26.68 -3.78 -15.29
C MET A 271 -27.54 -2.92 -16.25
N PRO A 272 -27.27 -1.61 -16.38
CA PRO A 272 -28.06 -0.71 -17.24
C PRO A 272 -28.12 -1.10 -18.71
N ASP A 273 -27.11 -1.78 -19.20
CA ASP A 273 -27.02 -2.31 -20.56
C ASP A 273 -27.82 -3.62 -20.78
N GLY A 274 -28.44 -4.15 -19.74
CA GLY A 274 -29.21 -5.40 -19.72
C GLY A 274 -28.38 -6.66 -19.46
N GLU A 275 -27.05 -6.56 -19.41
CA GLU A 275 -26.16 -7.68 -19.13
C GLU A 275 -26.00 -7.92 -17.62
N PRO A 276 -25.77 -9.17 -17.17
CA PRO A 276 -25.53 -9.45 -15.77
C PRO A 276 -24.10 -9.04 -15.36
N GLY A 277 -23.99 -8.26 -14.29
CA GLY A 277 -22.75 -7.92 -13.62
C GLY A 277 -22.58 -8.71 -12.32
N ILE A 278 -21.36 -9.17 -12.05
CA ILE A 278 -21.01 -9.93 -10.85
C ILE A 278 -20.10 -9.08 -9.96
N TYR A 279 -20.51 -8.93 -8.71
CA TYR A 279 -19.80 -8.15 -7.68
C TYR A 279 -19.26 -9.02 -6.58
N LEU A 280 -18.13 -8.63 -5.99
CA LEU A 280 -17.88 -8.97 -4.60
C LEU A 280 -18.86 -8.23 -3.69
N VAL A 281 -19.39 -8.90 -2.68
CA VAL A 281 -20.47 -8.40 -1.79
C VAL A 281 -20.14 -7.04 -1.19
N ALA A 282 -18.89 -6.83 -0.77
CA ALA A 282 -18.45 -5.58 -0.15
C ALA A 282 -18.59 -4.37 -1.10
N PHE A 283 -18.23 -4.53 -2.38
CA PHE A 283 -18.30 -3.44 -3.38
C PHE A 283 -19.74 -3.16 -3.80
N HIS A 284 -20.57 -4.19 -3.97
CA HIS A 284 -22.00 -4.03 -4.25
C HIS A 284 -22.69 -3.22 -3.14
N ARG A 285 -22.50 -3.65 -1.88
CA ARG A 285 -23.08 -2.96 -0.72
C ARG A 285 -22.56 -1.52 -0.57
N ALA A 286 -21.28 -1.30 -0.83
CA ALA A 286 -20.68 0.02 -0.74
C ALA A 286 -21.22 0.98 -1.79
N GLU A 287 -21.44 0.50 -3.02
CA GLU A 287 -21.94 1.33 -4.11
C GLU A 287 -23.40 1.76 -3.89
N ILE A 288 -24.27 0.83 -3.49
CA ILE A 288 -25.64 1.12 -3.08
C ILE A 288 -25.67 2.09 -1.89
N SER A 289 -24.85 1.81 -0.89
CA SER A 289 -24.76 2.63 0.31
C SER A 289 -24.30 4.04 0.00
N LEU A 290 -23.26 4.22 -0.82
CA LEU A 290 -22.73 5.54 -1.19
C LEU A 290 -23.82 6.37 -1.92
N ALA A 291 -24.50 5.79 -2.90
CA ALA A 291 -25.59 6.45 -3.60
C ALA A 291 -26.70 6.88 -2.62
N SER A 292 -27.15 5.99 -1.76
CA SER A 292 -28.17 6.26 -0.74
C SER A 292 -27.74 7.36 0.24
N GLN A 293 -26.48 7.38 0.69
CA GLN A 293 -25.98 8.39 1.63
C GLN A 293 -25.84 9.77 0.96
N LEU A 294 -25.38 9.85 -0.29
CA LEU A 294 -25.36 11.11 -1.04
C LEU A 294 -26.75 11.70 -1.19
N LEU A 295 -27.74 10.88 -1.51
CA LEU A 295 -29.13 11.32 -1.62
C LEU A 295 -29.73 11.71 -0.27
N ARG A 296 -29.39 11.01 0.81
CA ARG A 296 -29.76 11.40 2.16
C ARG A 296 -29.28 12.80 2.49
N LEU A 297 -28.02 13.12 2.17
CA LEU A 297 -27.47 14.47 2.39
C LEU A 297 -28.16 15.52 1.51
N LEU A 298 -28.44 15.20 0.25
CA LEU A 298 -29.10 16.14 -0.68
C LEU A 298 -30.53 16.46 -0.28
N ARG A 299 -31.28 15.52 0.31
CA ARG A 299 -32.71 15.62 0.60
C ARG A 299 -33.04 16.02 2.04
N THR A 300 -32.03 16.17 2.90
CA THR A 300 -32.29 16.55 4.31
C THR A 300 -32.79 17.99 4.42
N ASP A 301 -33.81 18.21 5.24
CA ASP A 301 -34.33 19.54 5.59
C ASP A 301 -33.47 20.23 6.66
N GLU A 302 -32.60 19.48 7.34
CA GLU A 302 -31.67 20.04 8.31
C GLU A 302 -30.68 21.00 7.64
N GLU A 303 -30.29 22.08 8.34
CA GLU A 303 -29.36 23.09 7.83
C GLU A 303 -28.41 23.55 8.92
N ARG A 304 -27.10 23.28 8.72
CA ARG A 304 -26.05 23.71 9.66
C ARG A 304 -25.39 25.03 9.27
N MET A 305 -25.64 25.51 8.05
CA MET A 305 -25.09 26.76 7.55
C MET A 305 -26.19 27.75 7.14
N PRO A 306 -27.19 28.06 8.00
CA PRO A 306 -28.35 28.88 7.65
C PRO A 306 -27.96 30.31 7.23
N ALA A 307 -26.80 30.81 7.67
CA ALA A 307 -26.29 32.12 7.30
C ALA A 307 -26.07 32.31 5.80
N PHE A 308 -25.98 31.21 5.02
CA PHE A 308 -25.75 31.24 3.58
C PHE A 308 -27.01 31.06 2.73
N GLN A 309 -28.15 30.81 3.37
CA GLN A 309 -29.45 30.69 2.66
C GLN A 309 -29.99 32.05 2.19
N GLN A 310 -29.66 33.13 2.90
CA GLN A 310 -30.13 34.50 2.61
C GLN A 310 -28.97 35.50 2.59
N VAL A 311 -27.81 35.09 2.08
CA VAL A 311 -26.64 35.97 2.06
C VAL A 311 -26.66 36.92 0.87
N ASP A 312 -26.28 38.17 1.12
CA ASP A 312 -25.93 39.14 0.07
C ASP A 312 -24.54 38.76 -0.50
N TRP A 313 -24.53 38.09 -1.64
CA TRP A 313 -23.33 37.60 -2.26
C TRP A 313 -22.40 38.71 -2.75
N ASP A 314 -22.93 39.85 -3.19
CA ASP A 314 -22.07 40.94 -3.65
C ASP A 314 -21.30 41.55 -2.47
N ARG A 315 -21.94 41.70 -1.33
CA ARG A 315 -21.30 42.12 -0.10
C ARG A 315 -20.29 41.08 0.43
N ALA A 316 -20.62 39.80 0.34
CA ALA A 316 -19.73 38.70 0.74
C ALA A 316 -18.46 38.68 -0.12
N PHE A 317 -18.59 38.82 -1.44
CA PHE A 317 -17.45 38.90 -2.35
C PHE A 317 -16.63 40.17 -2.20
N ALA A 318 -17.28 41.31 -1.95
CA ALA A 318 -16.58 42.55 -1.64
C ALA A 318 -15.75 42.41 -0.34
N TRP A 319 -16.29 41.72 0.67
CA TRP A 319 -15.58 41.47 1.93
C TRP A 319 -14.36 40.55 1.75
N LEU A 320 -14.39 39.59 0.84
CA LEU A 320 -13.22 38.74 0.50
C LEU A 320 -12.04 39.58 0.00
N GLY A 321 -12.30 40.71 -0.64
CA GLY A 321 -11.28 41.58 -1.20
C GLY A 321 -10.52 40.95 -2.38
N ALA A 322 -11.06 39.89 -2.97
CA ALA A 322 -10.44 39.11 -4.02
C ALA A 322 -11.34 39.10 -5.26
N SER A 323 -10.77 39.31 -6.43
CA SER A 323 -11.49 39.21 -7.71
C SER A 323 -11.68 37.76 -8.10
N LEU A 324 -12.91 37.27 -7.94
CA LEU A 324 -13.34 35.94 -8.39
C LEU A 324 -13.98 36.06 -9.79
N GLU A 325 -13.63 35.14 -10.67
CA GLU A 325 -14.29 34.96 -11.98
C GLU A 325 -15.68 34.36 -11.78
N ASP A 326 -16.60 34.54 -12.74
CA ASP A 326 -18.01 34.18 -12.55
C ASP A 326 -18.23 32.71 -12.13
N LYS A 327 -17.55 31.76 -12.80
CA LYS A 327 -17.63 30.33 -12.40
C LYS A 327 -17.03 30.06 -11.02
N GLN A 328 -16.03 30.83 -10.60
CA GLN A 328 -15.52 30.73 -9.23
C GLN A 328 -16.53 31.26 -8.20
N ARG A 329 -17.23 32.35 -8.54
CA ARG A 329 -18.34 32.87 -7.71
C ARG A 329 -19.46 31.84 -7.61
N ASP A 330 -19.81 31.20 -8.73
CA ASP A 330 -20.83 30.16 -8.75
C ASP A 330 -20.42 28.96 -7.89
N ALA A 331 -19.16 28.54 -7.94
CA ALA A 331 -18.64 27.48 -7.10
C ALA A 331 -18.68 27.82 -5.60
N VAL A 332 -18.36 29.08 -5.24
CA VAL A 332 -18.46 29.56 -3.84
C VAL A 332 -19.92 29.54 -3.39
N LYS A 333 -20.84 30.08 -4.19
CA LYS A 333 -22.28 30.05 -3.89
C LYS A 333 -22.77 28.63 -3.71
N LEU A 334 -22.43 27.75 -4.66
CA LEU A 334 -22.83 26.34 -4.65
C LEU A 334 -22.37 25.62 -3.39
N ALA A 335 -21.08 25.71 -3.05
CA ALA A 335 -20.49 25.02 -1.89
C ALA A 335 -21.11 25.48 -0.55
N LEU A 336 -21.44 26.76 -0.45
CA LEU A 336 -21.95 27.34 0.81
C LEU A 336 -23.49 27.30 0.93
N SER A 337 -24.23 27.03 -0.17
CA SER A 337 -25.71 26.98 -0.17
C SER A 337 -26.30 25.61 -0.47
N ARG A 338 -25.49 24.61 -0.84
CA ARG A 338 -25.96 23.25 -1.17
C ARG A 338 -25.30 22.20 -0.29
N LYS A 339 -26.05 21.20 0.10
CA LYS A 339 -25.60 20.13 1.02
C LYS A 339 -24.46 19.27 0.46
N VAL A 340 -24.50 19.00 -0.84
CA VAL A 340 -23.41 18.31 -1.54
C VAL A 340 -23.11 19.11 -2.80
N ALA A 341 -21.84 19.33 -3.05
CA ALA A 341 -21.38 20.05 -4.24
C ALA A 341 -20.05 19.49 -4.74
N VAL A 342 -19.79 19.59 -6.03
CA VAL A 342 -18.51 19.23 -6.64
C VAL A 342 -17.90 20.44 -7.36
N LEU A 343 -16.62 20.67 -7.08
CA LEU A 343 -15.77 21.63 -7.77
C LEU A 343 -14.70 20.88 -8.56
N THR A 344 -14.74 20.94 -9.89
CA THR A 344 -13.74 20.31 -10.75
C THR A 344 -13.09 21.29 -11.70
N GLY A 345 -11.94 20.93 -12.25
CA GLY A 345 -11.21 21.73 -13.24
C GLY A 345 -9.73 21.35 -13.34
N GLY A 346 -9.12 21.71 -14.45
CA GLY A 346 -7.71 21.43 -14.74
C GLY A 346 -6.72 22.33 -14.00
N PRO A 347 -5.42 22.21 -14.33
CA PRO A 347 -4.38 23.07 -13.76
C PRO A 347 -4.56 24.52 -14.23
N GLY A 348 -4.22 25.48 -13.36
CA GLY A 348 -4.29 26.91 -13.68
C GLY A 348 -5.71 27.51 -13.71
N CYS A 349 -6.77 26.73 -13.45
CA CYS A 349 -8.16 27.23 -13.42
C CYS A 349 -8.58 27.82 -12.06
N GLY A 350 -7.70 27.84 -11.07
CA GLY A 350 -7.94 28.54 -9.79
C GLY A 350 -8.74 27.77 -8.76
N LYS A 351 -8.82 26.41 -8.82
CA LYS A 351 -9.48 25.57 -7.81
C LYS A 351 -9.05 25.92 -6.38
N SER A 352 -7.74 25.92 -6.13
CA SER A 352 -7.17 26.20 -4.82
C SER A 352 -7.57 27.57 -4.27
N PHE A 353 -7.59 28.58 -5.13
CA PHE A 353 -8.03 29.92 -4.77
C PHE A 353 -9.50 29.96 -4.40
N THR A 354 -10.35 29.26 -5.15
CA THR A 354 -11.78 29.12 -4.90
C THR A 354 -12.03 28.42 -3.55
N VAL A 355 -11.34 27.30 -3.28
CA VAL A 355 -11.42 26.57 -2.00
C VAL A 355 -11.04 27.47 -0.82
N ARG A 356 -9.93 28.22 -0.92
CA ARG A 356 -9.53 29.18 0.12
C ARG A 356 -10.61 30.23 0.37
N SER A 357 -11.27 30.71 -0.67
CA SER A 357 -12.36 31.70 -0.56
C SER A 357 -13.59 31.10 0.13
N ILE A 358 -13.95 29.84 -0.18
CA ILE A 358 -15.05 29.12 0.46
C ILE A 358 -14.77 28.96 1.96
N VAL A 359 -13.59 28.45 2.31
CA VAL A 359 -13.19 28.21 3.70
C VAL A 359 -13.18 29.54 4.49
N LYS A 360 -12.63 30.60 3.90
CA LYS A 360 -12.58 31.92 4.55
C LYS A 360 -13.97 32.49 4.81
N LEU A 361 -14.92 32.36 3.88
CA LEU A 361 -16.30 32.82 4.08
C LEU A 361 -17.04 31.96 5.11
N ALA A 362 -16.90 30.64 5.07
CA ALA A 362 -17.52 29.75 6.05
C ALA A 362 -17.04 30.05 7.47
N ALA A 363 -15.71 30.14 7.66
CA ALA A 363 -15.10 30.45 8.94
C ALA A 363 -15.51 31.84 9.47
N ALA A 364 -15.61 32.85 8.59
CA ALA A 364 -16.07 34.19 8.96
C ALA A 364 -17.53 34.25 9.48
N LYS A 365 -18.34 33.26 9.13
CA LYS A 365 -19.71 33.06 9.63
C LYS A 365 -19.79 32.11 10.83
N GLY A 366 -18.65 31.67 11.35
CA GLY A 366 -18.57 30.80 12.52
C GLY A 366 -18.83 29.32 12.22
N ALA A 367 -18.85 28.91 10.96
CA ALA A 367 -19.03 27.50 10.60
C ALA A 367 -17.82 26.66 11.00
N LYS A 368 -18.07 25.47 11.53
CA LYS A 368 -17.05 24.45 11.80
C LYS A 368 -16.61 23.80 10.49
N VAL A 369 -15.43 24.19 10.00
CA VAL A 369 -14.87 23.68 8.76
C VAL A 369 -13.91 22.53 9.05
N VAL A 370 -14.13 21.40 8.39
CA VAL A 370 -13.24 20.24 8.41
C VAL A 370 -12.67 20.04 7.01
N LEU A 371 -11.35 19.93 6.93
CA LEU A 371 -10.61 19.77 5.68
C LEU A 371 -9.96 18.40 5.60
N ALA A 372 -10.10 17.75 4.47
CA ALA A 372 -9.51 16.44 4.25
C ALA A 372 -8.94 16.26 2.84
N ALA A 373 -8.04 15.29 2.69
CA ALA A 373 -7.54 14.82 1.41
C ALA A 373 -7.21 13.33 1.48
N PRO A 374 -7.15 12.60 0.36
CA PRO A 374 -6.79 11.18 0.36
C PRO A 374 -5.35 10.90 0.82
N THR A 375 -4.43 11.81 0.58
CA THR A 375 -3.00 11.65 0.90
C THR A 375 -2.51 12.71 1.90
N GLY A 376 -1.45 12.37 2.67
CA GLY A 376 -0.83 13.29 3.64
C GLY A 376 -0.32 14.58 3.00
N ARG A 377 0.30 14.47 1.82
CA ARG A 377 0.81 15.64 1.07
C ARG A 377 -0.29 16.58 0.60
N ALA A 378 -1.39 16.03 0.07
CA ALA A 378 -2.52 16.84 -0.33
C ALA A 378 -3.17 17.52 0.90
N ALA A 379 -3.27 16.83 2.03
CA ALA A 379 -3.77 17.39 3.27
C ALA A 379 -2.88 18.56 3.77
N LYS A 380 -1.56 18.35 3.79
CA LYS A 380 -0.61 19.42 4.16
C LYS A 380 -0.74 20.64 3.25
N ARG A 381 -0.76 20.42 1.93
CA ARG A 381 -0.96 21.50 0.96
C ARG A 381 -2.27 22.27 1.21
N LEU A 382 -3.33 21.55 1.53
CA LEU A 382 -4.63 22.17 1.84
C LEU A 382 -4.56 23.00 3.13
N THR A 383 -3.78 22.54 4.13
CA THR A 383 -3.49 23.32 5.35
C THR A 383 -2.74 24.62 5.03
N GLU A 384 -1.65 24.54 4.25
CA GLU A 384 -0.86 25.71 3.85
C GLU A 384 -1.69 26.72 3.06
N LEU A 385 -2.57 26.22 2.18
CA LEU A 385 -3.43 27.03 1.34
C LEU A 385 -4.49 27.81 2.13
N THR A 386 -5.12 27.15 3.10
CA THR A 386 -6.29 27.65 3.80
C THR A 386 -5.97 28.27 5.17
N GLY A 387 -4.84 27.91 5.77
CA GLY A 387 -4.48 28.24 7.13
C GLY A 387 -5.27 27.45 8.20
N HIS A 388 -6.06 26.43 7.79
CA HIS A 388 -6.80 25.54 8.68
C HIS A 388 -6.22 24.13 8.59
N GLU A 389 -6.15 23.41 9.71
CA GLU A 389 -5.64 22.05 9.75
C GLU A 389 -6.46 21.13 8.84
N ALA A 390 -5.80 20.48 7.89
CA ALA A 390 -6.37 19.43 7.06
C ALA A 390 -5.76 18.08 7.43
N ARG A 391 -6.53 17.00 7.33
CA ARG A 391 -6.13 15.63 7.68
C ARG A 391 -6.32 14.70 6.50
N THR A 392 -5.64 13.56 6.50
CA THR A 392 -6.02 12.52 5.56
C THR A 392 -7.41 12.00 5.89
N VAL A 393 -8.18 11.57 4.88
CA VAL A 393 -9.52 10.97 5.10
C VAL A 393 -9.43 9.81 6.08
N HIS A 394 -8.38 8.97 5.99
CA HIS A 394 -8.14 7.88 6.94
C HIS A 394 -7.99 8.37 8.38
N ARG A 395 -7.20 9.41 8.60
CA ARG A 395 -6.99 10.00 9.93
C ARG A 395 -8.23 10.75 10.44
N LEU A 396 -8.94 11.42 9.54
CA LEU A 396 -10.19 12.10 9.88
C LEU A 396 -11.24 11.12 10.40
N LEU A 397 -11.35 9.96 9.77
CA LEU A 397 -12.30 8.91 10.15
C LEU A 397 -11.76 7.94 11.22
N GLU A 398 -10.52 8.14 11.68
CA GLU A 398 -9.83 7.24 12.63
C GLU A 398 -9.88 5.77 12.18
N LEU A 399 -9.66 5.54 10.87
CA LEU A 399 -9.68 4.19 10.28
C LEU A 399 -8.52 3.36 10.83
N LYS A 400 -8.83 2.19 11.38
CA LYS A 400 -7.84 1.19 11.78
C LYS A 400 -7.60 0.20 10.63
N PRO A 401 -6.40 -0.35 10.51
CA PRO A 401 -6.14 -1.42 9.53
C PRO A 401 -7.12 -2.58 9.71
N GLY A 402 -7.87 -2.94 8.65
CA GLY A 402 -8.88 -4.00 8.68
C GLY A 402 -10.12 -3.72 9.53
N GLY A 403 -10.28 -2.50 10.07
CA GLY A 403 -11.38 -2.13 10.97
C GLY A 403 -12.39 -1.15 10.37
N ASP A 404 -13.43 -0.88 11.15
CA ASP A 404 -14.43 0.13 10.84
C ASP A 404 -13.91 1.54 11.17
N ALA A 405 -14.60 2.55 10.61
CA ALA A 405 -14.36 3.94 10.93
C ALA A 405 -14.89 4.25 12.35
N ALA A 406 -14.20 5.13 13.08
CA ALA A 406 -14.70 5.64 14.36
C ALA A 406 -15.86 6.65 14.17
N TYR A 407 -15.96 7.23 12.99
CA TYR A 407 -17.03 8.13 12.58
C TYR A 407 -17.83 7.50 11.45
N ASP A 408 -19.15 7.49 11.62
CA ASP A 408 -20.12 6.94 10.69
C ASP A 408 -21.47 7.70 10.81
N ARG A 409 -22.56 7.03 10.40
CA ARG A 409 -23.91 7.62 10.49
C ARG A 409 -24.37 7.86 11.94
N ASP A 410 -24.00 6.97 12.86
CA ASP A 410 -24.45 6.99 14.26
C ASP A 410 -23.56 7.94 15.08
N ARG A 411 -22.32 8.10 14.66
CA ARG A 411 -21.35 9.05 15.23
C ARG A 411 -20.76 9.93 14.12
N PRO A 412 -21.48 10.93 13.63
CA PRO A 412 -21.01 11.76 12.52
C PRO A 412 -19.91 12.75 12.96
N LEU A 413 -19.18 13.26 11.99
CA LEU A 413 -18.20 14.33 12.17
C LEU A 413 -18.87 15.58 12.72
N ASP A 414 -18.23 16.23 13.70
CA ASP A 414 -18.67 17.52 14.23
C ASP A 414 -18.20 18.66 13.30
N ALA A 415 -18.91 18.80 12.18
CA ALA A 415 -18.60 19.76 11.13
C ALA A 415 -19.89 20.34 10.53
N ASP A 416 -19.82 21.61 10.10
CA ASP A 416 -20.86 22.26 9.31
C ASP A 416 -20.51 22.22 7.82
N LEU A 417 -19.19 22.28 7.50
CA LEU A 417 -18.67 22.15 6.14
C LEU A 417 -17.51 21.16 6.15
N VAL A 418 -17.62 20.13 5.32
CA VAL A 418 -16.54 19.16 5.04
C VAL A 418 -16.04 19.41 3.62
N VAL A 419 -14.76 19.75 3.47
CA VAL A 419 -14.10 19.94 2.17
C VAL A 419 -13.09 18.83 1.96
N VAL A 420 -13.20 18.12 0.82
CA VAL A 420 -12.28 17.04 0.45
C VAL A 420 -11.60 17.40 -0.85
N ASP A 421 -10.31 17.70 -0.78
CA ASP A 421 -9.47 17.97 -1.96
C ASP A 421 -8.90 16.69 -2.54
N GLU A 422 -8.46 16.72 -3.80
CA GLU A 422 -7.98 15.57 -4.59
C GLU A 422 -8.99 14.40 -4.60
N ALA A 423 -10.29 14.71 -4.70
CA ALA A 423 -11.38 13.73 -4.65
C ALA A 423 -11.34 12.70 -5.79
N SER A 424 -10.60 12.94 -6.88
CA SER A 424 -10.33 11.95 -7.95
C SER A 424 -9.62 10.68 -7.43
N MET A 425 -8.93 10.78 -6.30
CA MET A 425 -8.23 9.66 -5.66
C MET A 425 -9.10 8.86 -4.67
N LEU A 426 -10.35 9.29 -4.42
CA LEU A 426 -11.28 8.54 -3.56
C LEU A 426 -11.78 7.29 -4.29
N ASP A 427 -11.50 6.13 -3.76
CA ASP A 427 -12.14 4.89 -4.17
C ASP A 427 -13.54 4.74 -3.56
N LEU A 428 -14.30 3.77 -4.04
CA LEU A 428 -15.67 3.51 -3.61
C LEU A 428 -15.80 3.26 -2.11
N LEU A 429 -14.91 2.44 -1.53
CA LEU A 429 -15.00 2.06 -0.12
C LEU A 429 -14.69 3.24 0.80
N LEU A 430 -13.64 4.00 0.48
CA LEU A 430 -13.25 5.18 1.25
C LEU A 430 -14.28 6.30 1.13
N ALA A 431 -14.80 6.55 -0.07
CA ALA A 431 -15.87 7.52 -0.29
C ALA A 431 -17.15 7.17 0.47
N ASN A 432 -17.53 5.88 0.49
CA ASN A 432 -18.71 5.43 1.23
C ASN A 432 -18.53 5.65 2.75
N LYS A 433 -17.36 5.33 3.32
CA LYS A 433 -17.08 5.59 4.74
C LYS A 433 -17.12 7.09 5.05
N LEU A 434 -16.52 7.91 4.19
CA LEU A 434 -16.51 9.38 4.34
C LEU A 434 -17.92 9.96 4.34
N VAL A 435 -18.73 9.63 3.32
CA VAL A 435 -20.08 10.20 3.18
C VAL A 435 -21.02 9.75 4.29
N LYS A 436 -20.85 8.53 4.82
CA LYS A 436 -21.56 8.07 6.02
C LYS A 436 -21.27 8.94 7.25
N ALA A 437 -20.04 9.41 7.39
CA ALA A 437 -19.60 10.20 8.53
C ALA A 437 -20.03 11.68 8.45
N VAL A 438 -20.52 12.14 7.30
CA VAL A 438 -21.05 13.52 7.18
C VAL A 438 -22.41 13.61 7.84
N ALA A 439 -22.53 14.56 8.78
CA ALA A 439 -23.76 14.79 9.52
C ALA A 439 -24.92 15.29 8.63
N PRO A 440 -26.17 14.95 8.93
CA PRO A 440 -27.32 15.59 8.29
C PRO A 440 -27.23 17.12 8.45
N GLY A 441 -27.56 17.84 7.37
CA GLY A 441 -27.50 19.31 7.36
C GLY A 441 -26.11 19.92 7.18
N ALA A 442 -25.03 19.17 7.35
CA ALA A 442 -23.68 19.62 6.99
C ALA A 442 -23.49 19.64 5.47
N HIS A 443 -22.63 20.53 5.00
CA HIS A 443 -22.27 20.64 3.60
C HIS A 443 -21.04 19.81 3.29
N LEU A 444 -21.05 19.10 2.16
CA LEU A 444 -19.92 18.32 1.62
C LEU A 444 -19.49 18.91 0.28
N LEU A 445 -18.25 19.39 0.23
CA LEU A 445 -17.63 19.84 -1.01
C LEU A 445 -16.54 18.86 -1.44
N LEU A 446 -16.72 18.22 -2.59
CA LEU A 446 -15.70 17.40 -3.24
C LEU A 446 -14.95 18.25 -4.27
N VAL A 447 -13.64 18.33 -4.14
CA VAL A 447 -12.77 19.11 -5.04
C VAL A 447 -11.80 18.16 -5.73
N GLY A 448 -11.67 18.25 -7.05
CA GLY A 448 -10.75 17.39 -7.77
C GLY A 448 -10.63 17.73 -9.25
N ASP A 449 -9.82 16.96 -9.93
CA ASP A 449 -9.63 17.04 -11.38
C ASP A 449 -10.03 15.67 -11.98
N VAL A 450 -11.20 15.64 -12.63
CA VAL A 450 -11.78 14.42 -13.20
C VAL A 450 -10.97 13.85 -14.37
N ASP A 451 -10.11 14.67 -14.96
CA ASP A 451 -9.30 14.30 -16.12
C ASP A 451 -7.95 13.68 -15.72
N GLN A 452 -7.58 13.73 -14.42
CA GLN A 452 -6.43 13.02 -13.88
C GLN A 452 -6.70 11.52 -13.74
N LEU A 453 -5.65 10.78 -13.35
CA LEU A 453 -5.79 9.36 -13.02
C LEU A 453 -6.84 9.16 -11.92
N PRO A 454 -7.70 8.16 -12.06
CA PRO A 454 -8.66 7.78 -11.02
C PRO A 454 -7.95 7.20 -9.79
N SER A 455 -8.74 6.87 -8.76
CA SER A 455 -8.28 6.16 -7.56
C SER A 455 -7.54 4.85 -7.91
N VAL A 456 -6.62 4.43 -7.05
CA VAL A 456 -5.98 3.11 -7.19
C VAL A 456 -7.00 2.00 -6.89
N GLY A 457 -7.86 2.19 -5.87
CA GLY A 457 -8.94 1.26 -5.55
C GLY A 457 -10.12 1.34 -6.54
N ALA A 458 -11.07 0.42 -6.38
CA ALA A 458 -12.21 0.25 -7.28
C ALA A 458 -13.17 1.45 -7.27
N GLY A 459 -13.73 1.73 -8.42
CA GLY A 459 -14.68 2.81 -8.67
C GLY A 459 -14.07 4.07 -9.27
N GLU A 460 -14.90 4.92 -9.80
CA GLU A 460 -14.59 6.27 -10.33
C GLU A 460 -15.50 7.32 -9.71
N VAL A 461 -15.54 7.38 -8.39
CA VAL A 461 -16.55 8.13 -7.63
C VAL A 461 -16.73 9.57 -8.11
N LEU A 462 -15.64 10.32 -8.32
CA LEU A 462 -15.73 11.70 -8.77
C LEU A 462 -16.36 11.80 -10.17
N ARG A 463 -16.01 10.90 -11.09
CA ARG A 463 -16.55 10.86 -12.46
C ARG A 463 -18.01 10.47 -12.46
N ASP A 464 -18.39 9.46 -11.67
CA ASP A 464 -19.77 8.98 -11.58
C ASP A 464 -20.70 10.04 -10.97
N VAL A 465 -20.23 10.76 -9.95
CA VAL A 465 -20.95 11.88 -9.33
C VAL A 465 -21.08 13.08 -10.29
N LEU A 466 -20.17 13.24 -11.25
CA LEU A 466 -20.21 14.27 -12.30
C LEU A 466 -20.95 13.84 -13.56
N SER A 467 -21.56 12.67 -13.59
CA SER A 467 -22.34 12.20 -14.75
C SER A 467 -23.52 13.16 -15.05
N ALA A 468 -23.95 13.20 -16.30
CA ALA A 468 -24.99 14.14 -16.75
C ALA A 468 -26.32 13.97 -16.00
N ASP A 469 -26.64 12.73 -15.59
CA ASP A 469 -27.89 12.38 -14.90
C ASP A 469 -27.76 12.40 -13.38
N SER A 470 -26.61 12.82 -12.85
CA SER A 470 -26.36 12.89 -11.40
C SER A 470 -27.12 14.06 -10.79
N PRO A 471 -27.81 13.86 -9.65
CA PRO A 471 -28.49 14.93 -8.92
C PRO A 471 -27.52 15.85 -8.17
N VAL A 472 -26.23 15.55 -8.14
CA VAL A 472 -25.24 16.31 -7.38
C VAL A 472 -24.82 17.55 -8.18
N PRO A 473 -25.10 18.76 -7.64
CA PRO A 473 -24.72 19.98 -8.31
C PRO A 473 -23.19 20.15 -8.37
N ASN A 474 -22.74 20.66 -9.50
CA ASN A 474 -21.30 20.80 -9.74
C ASN A 474 -20.95 22.06 -10.53
N VAL A 475 -19.70 22.50 -10.40
CA VAL A 475 -19.10 23.56 -11.20
C VAL A 475 -17.77 23.06 -11.76
N ARG A 476 -17.61 23.16 -13.08
CA ARG A 476 -16.35 22.92 -13.78
C ARG A 476 -15.68 24.24 -14.14
N LEU A 477 -14.52 24.53 -13.53
CA LEU A 477 -13.70 25.68 -13.87
C LEU A 477 -12.95 25.39 -15.18
N THR A 478 -13.17 26.23 -16.19
CA THR A 478 -12.56 26.09 -17.51
C THR A 478 -11.67 27.29 -17.88
N HIS A 479 -11.80 28.40 -17.15
CA HIS A 479 -11.01 29.61 -17.43
C HIS A 479 -9.57 29.43 -16.92
N ILE A 480 -8.62 29.57 -17.85
CA ILE A 480 -7.18 29.53 -17.53
C ILE A 480 -6.73 30.98 -17.32
N PHE A 481 -6.26 31.32 -16.13
CA PHE A 481 -5.83 32.66 -15.80
C PHE A 481 -4.60 33.06 -16.61
N ARG A 482 -4.49 34.38 -16.91
CA ARG A 482 -3.43 34.96 -17.78
C ARG A 482 -2.01 34.52 -17.39
N GLN A 483 -1.70 34.46 -16.09
CA GLN A 483 -0.38 34.00 -15.61
C GLN A 483 -0.16 32.51 -15.96
N ALA A 484 -1.19 31.70 -15.85
CA ALA A 484 -1.14 30.27 -16.20
C ALA A 484 -1.09 30.04 -17.71
N GLN A 485 -1.67 30.93 -18.53
CA GLN A 485 -1.60 30.89 -20.01
C GLN A 485 -0.17 31.09 -20.53
N GLN A 486 0.70 31.77 -19.78
CA GLN A 486 2.10 31.95 -20.15
C GLN A 486 2.96 30.73 -19.83
N SER A 487 2.45 29.78 -19.05
CA SER A 487 3.15 28.52 -18.73
C SER A 487 2.93 27.50 -19.82
N GLY A 488 4.01 27.02 -20.43
CA GLY A 488 3.98 25.89 -21.36
C GLY A 488 3.53 24.60 -20.67
N VAL A 489 3.80 24.45 -19.37
CA VAL A 489 3.33 23.32 -18.57
C VAL A 489 1.79 23.27 -18.54
N VAL A 490 1.12 24.39 -18.20
CA VAL A 490 -0.34 24.48 -18.13
C VAL A 490 -0.96 24.35 -19.52
N THR A 491 -0.45 25.09 -20.48
CA THR A 491 -0.95 25.08 -21.86
C THR A 491 -0.87 23.68 -22.47
N ASN A 492 0.26 23.00 -22.30
CA ASN A 492 0.42 21.63 -22.80
C ASN A 492 -0.40 20.59 -22.02
N ALA A 493 -0.62 20.77 -20.71
CA ALA A 493 -1.54 19.92 -19.99
C ALA A 493 -2.94 19.97 -20.59
N HIS A 494 -3.47 21.17 -20.89
CA HIS A 494 -4.77 21.32 -21.55
C HIS A 494 -4.79 20.75 -22.97
N ARG A 495 -3.72 20.95 -23.74
CA ARG A 495 -3.59 20.34 -25.10
C ARG A 495 -3.66 18.81 -25.01
N ILE A 496 -2.85 18.22 -24.13
CA ILE A 496 -2.84 16.77 -23.91
C ILE A 496 -4.25 16.29 -23.52
N ASN A 497 -4.93 16.97 -22.61
CA ASN A 497 -6.26 16.61 -22.18
C ASN A 497 -7.28 16.67 -23.32
N ASN A 498 -7.15 17.62 -24.25
CA ASN A 498 -7.99 17.73 -25.44
C ASN A 498 -7.63 16.73 -26.56
N GLY A 499 -6.57 15.94 -26.39
CA GLY A 499 -6.11 15.01 -27.43
C GLY A 499 -5.13 15.62 -28.43
N ASP A 500 -4.61 16.81 -28.15
CA ASP A 500 -3.65 17.52 -28.99
C ASP A 500 -2.22 17.21 -28.57
N TYR A 501 -1.32 17.07 -29.54
CA TYR A 501 0.11 16.90 -29.28
C TYR A 501 0.69 18.15 -28.59
N PRO A 502 1.53 17.99 -27.53
CA PRO A 502 2.10 19.12 -26.81
C PRO A 502 3.07 19.93 -27.68
N VAL A 503 3.09 21.24 -27.49
CA VAL A 503 4.06 22.13 -28.14
C VAL A 503 5.37 22.06 -27.37
N VAL A 504 6.43 21.60 -28.02
CA VAL A 504 7.75 21.38 -27.41
C VAL A 504 8.83 22.35 -27.90
N GLN A 505 8.53 23.19 -28.90
CA GLN A 505 9.44 24.16 -29.42
C GLN A 505 9.05 25.58 -28.97
N GLY A 506 10.07 26.40 -28.62
CA GLY A 506 9.84 27.79 -28.23
C GLY A 506 9.26 27.99 -26.82
N MET A 507 9.07 26.92 -26.04
CA MET A 507 8.60 27.01 -24.66
C MET A 507 9.76 27.16 -23.67
N PRO A 508 9.68 28.06 -22.69
CA PRO A 508 10.74 28.24 -21.68
C PRO A 508 10.76 27.16 -20.59
N ASP A 509 9.66 26.42 -20.42
CA ASP A 509 9.36 25.54 -19.28
C ASP A 509 8.85 24.14 -19.70
N PHE A 510 8.88 23.82 -21.02
CA PHE A 510 8.42 22.51 -21.52
C PHE A 510 9.33 22.02 -22.65
N PHE A 511 10.04 20.91 -22.44
CA PHE A 511 11.06 20.40 -23.35
C PHE A 511 10.83 18.93 -23.70
N LEU A 512 11.33 18.54 -24.89
CA LEU A 512 11.42 17.15 -25.32
C LEU A 512 12.86 16.84 -25.74
N PHE A 513 13.43 15.81 -25.14
CA PHE A 513 14.67 15.17 -25.56
C PHE A 513 14.35 13.84 -26.26
N PRO A 514 14.59 13.71 -27.57
CA PRO A 514 14.25 12.50 -28.31
C PRO A 514 15.10 11.31 -27.90
N ALA A 515 14.46 10.16 -27.66
CA ALA A 515 15.09 8.86 -27.50
C ALA A 515 14.05 7.79 -27.92
N GLU A 516 14.46 6.86 -28.78
CA GLU A 516 13.52 5.84 -29.28
C GLU A 516 13.54 4.58 -28.39
N GLU A 517 14.73 4.15 -27.97
CA GLU A 517 14.91 2.96 -27.15
C GLU A 517 14.86 3.29 -25.64
N ALA A 518 14.46 2.31 -24.84
CA ALA A 518 14.29 2.51 -23.39
C ALA A 518 15.62 2.75 -22.66
N GLU A 519 16.67 2.10 -23.11
CA GLU A 519 18.05 2.24 -22.59
C GLU A 519 18.61 3.62 -22.85
N ASP A 520 18.44 4.12 -24.08
CA ASP A 520 18.87 5.48 -24.47
C ASP A 520 18.08 6.53 -23.69
N ALA A 521 16.78 6.32 -23.53
CA ALA A 521 15.95 7.20 -22.72
C ALA A 521 16.40 7.22 -21.27
N ALA A 522 16.74 6.07 -20.68
CA ALA A 522 17.23 5.98 -19.31
C ALA A 522 18.57 6.74 -19.13
N ALA A 523 19.52 6.54 -20.02
CA ALA A 523 20.80 7.26 -20.00
C ALA A 523 20.59 8.78 -20.14
N LEU A 524 19.70 9.18 -21.03
CA LEU A 524 19.37 10.59 -21.26
C LEU A 524 18.63 11.21 -20.08
N VAL A 525 17.74 10.48 -19.39
CA VAL A 525 17.11 10.92 -18.13
C VAL A 525 18.17 11.22 -17.08
N VAL A 526 19.15 10.34 -16.92
CA VAL A 526 20.25 10.55 -15.96
C VAL A 526 21.04 11.82 -16.29
N ASP A 527 21.42 12.02 -17.56
CA ASP A 527 22.16 13.24 -17.98
C ASP A 527 21.32 14.52 -17.80
N VAL A 528 20.04 14.46 -18.14
CA VAL A 528 19.09 15.58 -17.94
C VAL A 528 18.99 15.96 -16.47
N VAL A 529 18.81 14.99 -15.59
CA VAL A 529 18.62 15.21 -14.15
C VAL A 529 19.94 15.65 -13.48
N ALA A 530 21.04 14.95 -13.76
CA ALA A 530 22.30 15.20 -13.07
C ALA A 530 23.05 16.43 -13.60
N ASN A 531 22.92 16.76 -14.91
CA ASN A 531 23.74 17.76 -15.56
C ASN A 531 22.97 18.93 -16.16
N ARG A 532 22.00 18.66 -17.06
CA ARG A 532 21.38 19.72 -17.87
C ARG A 532 20.46 20.63 -17.08
N ILE A 533 19.59 20.06 -16.24
CA ILE A 533 18.64 20.81 -15.38
C ILE A 533 19.41 21.71 -14.40
N PRO A 534 20.39 21.21 -13.62
CA PRO A 534 21.15 22.03 -12.70
C PRO A 534 21.87 23.18 -13.40
N ARG A 535 22.53 22.91 -14.55
CA ARG A 535 23.30 23.93 -15.30
C ARG A 535 22.41 25.01 -15.90
N LYS A 536 21.24 24.66 -16.43
CA LYS A 536 20.40 25.61 -17.15
C LYS A 536 19.41 26.35 -16.23
N PHE A 537 18.88 25.67 -15.22
CA PHE A 537 17.77 26.18 -14.38
C PHE A 537 18.16 26.39 -12.92
N GLY A 538 19.34 25.94 -12.48
CA GLY A 538 19.78 26.05 -11.09
C GLY A 538 19.03 25.18 -10.10
N LEU A 539 18.23 24.22 -10.60
CA LEU A 539 17.44 23.34 -9.76
C LEU A 539 18.29 22.19 -9.20
N LYS A 540 18.04 21.85 -7.95
CA LYS A 540 18.78 20.79 -7.24
C LYS A 540 18.20 19.42 -7.61
N PRO A 541 19.03 18.48 -8.15
CA PRO A 541 18.53 17.18 -8.63
C PRO A 541 17.77 16.34 -7.59
N ARG A 542 18.20 16.39 -6.33
CA ARG A 542 17.63 15.56 -5.26
C ARG A 542 16.37 16.12 -4.63
N THR A 543 16.21 17.44 -4.58
CA THR A 543 15.08 18.10 -3.93
C THR A 543 14.06 18.67 -4.90
N ASP A 544 14.51 19.25 -6.01
CA ASP A 544 13.66 20.02 -6.91
C ASP A 544 13.19 19.21 -8.13
N VAL A 545 13.89 18.10 -8.45
CA VAL A 545 13.60 17.28 -9.63
C VAL A 545 12.99 15.95 -9.21
N GLN A 546 11.91 15.56 -9.87
CA GLN A 546 11.29 14.24 -9.73
C GLN A 546 11.16 13.56 -11.08
N VAL A 547 11.67 12.34 -11.17
CA VAL A 547 11.43 11.50 -12.36
C VAL A 547 10.13 10.72 -12.15
N LEU A 548 9.21 10.83 -13.11
CA LEU A 548 7.91 10.15 -13.09
C LEU A 548 7.81 9.18 -14.28
N ALA A 549 7.97 7.89 -13.99
CA ALA A 549 7.94 6.85 -15.01
C ALA A 549 6.51 6.26 -15.16
N PRO A 550 6.08 5.90 -16.39
CA PRO A 550 4.80 5.22 -16.61
C PRO A 550 4.70 3.87 -15.88
N MET A 551 5.81 3.17 -15.73
CA MET A 551 5.87 1.82 -15.16
C MET A 551 7.04 1.66 -14.19
N HIS A 552 6.99 0.59 -13.37
CA HIS A 552 8.06 0.30 -12.41
C HIS A 552 9.21 -0.49 -13.04
N ARG A 553 8.89 -1.46 -13.90
CA ARG A 553 9.85 -2.40 -14.51
C ARG A 553 10.45 -1.82 -15.79
N GLY A 554 11.59 -2.38 -16.20
CA GLY A 554 12.30 -2.02 -17.43
C GLY A 554 13.39 -0.94 -17.25
N PRO A 555 14.24 -0.71 -18.25
CA PRO A 555 15.38 0.22 -18.19
C PRO A 555 14.93 1.66 -17.88
N ALA A 556 13.90 2.15 -18.58
CA ALA A 556 13.27 3.45 -18.34
C ALA A 556 12.13 3.41 -17.28
N GLY A 557 11.98 2.31 -16.55
CA GLY A 557 11.07 2.17 -15.43
C GLY A 557 11.64 2.75 -14.14
N ALA A 558 10.76 3.04 -13.16
CA ALA A 558 11.18 3.67 -11.91
C ALA A 558 12.26 2.87 -11.15
N GLY A 559 12.19 1.53 -11.18
CA GLY A 559 13.20 0.67 -10.53
C GLY A 559 14.60 0.79 -11.16
N GLY A 560 14.69 0.69 -12.49
CA GLY A 560 15.95 0.83 -13.23
C GLY A 560 16.54 2.23 -13.10
N LEU A 561 15.69 3.25 -13.24
CA LEU A 561 16.10 4.65 -13.11
C LEU A 561 16.59 5.02 -11.71
N ASN A 562 16.00 4.43 -10.65
CA ASN A 562 16.50 4.65 -9.29
C ASN A 562 17.93 4.19 -9.11
N ALA A 563 18.30 3.03 -9.66
CA ALA A 563 19.68 2.52 -9.58
C ALA A 563 20.67 3.42 -10.34
N LEU A 564 20.31 3.85 -11.56
CA LEU A 564 21.16 4.72 -12.39
C LEU A 564 21.30 6.11 -11.78
N LEU A 565 20.20 6.69 -11.27
CA LEU A 565 20.23 8.03 -10.65
C LEU A 565 20.93 8.02 -9.30
N GLN A 566 20.84 6.95 -8.51
CA GLN A 566 21.60 6.80 -7.29
C GLN A 566 23.10 6.84 -7.61
N GLU A 567 23.55 6.06 -8.58
CA GLU A 567 24.97 6.04 -8.94
C GLU A 567 25.46 7.39 -9.45
N ALA A 568 24.63 8.12 -10.21
CA ALA A 568 24.98 9.44 -10.74
C ALA A 568 24.97 10.56 -9.68
N LEU A 569 24.03 10.53 -8.73
CA LEU A 569 23.80 11.63 -7.78
C LEU A 569 24.36 11.36 -6.38
N THR A 570 24.50 10.09 -6.02
CA THR A 570 25.00 9.63 -4.71
C THR A 570 25.90 8.42 -4.90
N PRO A 571 27.04 8.58 -5.65
CA PRO A 571 27.98 7.47 -5.88
C PRO A 571 28.54 6.95 -4.56
N SER A 572 28.92 5.67 -4.54
CA SER A 572 29.61 5.07 -3.40
C SER A 572 30.90 5.84 -3.07
N LYS A 573 31.11 6.11 -1.79
CA LYS A 573 32.28 6.80 -1.28
C LYS A 573 32.93 5.97 -0.17
N PRO A 574 34.26 5.71 -0.23
CA PRO A 574 34.95 4.88 0.78
C PRO A 574 34.78 5.39 2.22
N ASP A 575 34.65 6.70 2.38
CA ASP A 575 34.60 7.37 3.69
C ASP A 575 33.18 7.50 4.27
N LEU A 576 32.14 7.11 3.51
CA LEU A 576 30.74 7.19 3.96
C LEU A 576 30.14 5.80 4.15
N PRO A 577 29.43 5.57 5.24
CA PRO A 577 28.79 4.30 5.47
C PRO A 577 27.66 4.02 4.47
N GLU A 578 27.54 2.74 4.06
CA GLU A 578 26.46 2.22 3.26
C GLU A 578 25.73 1.11 4.01
N ARG A 579 24.44 0.96 3.81
CA ARG A 579 23.66 -0.15 4.35
C ARG A 579 22.97 -0.94 3.25
N ARG A 580 23.24 -2.23 3.17
CA ARG A 580 22.52 -3.14 2.28
C ARG A 580 21.32 -3.75 3.01
N PHE A 581 20.17 -3.70 2.38
CA PHE A 581 18.94 -4.29 2.89
C PHE A 581 18.01 -4.68 1.74
N GLY A 582 17.49 -5.92 1.73
CA GLY A 582 16.51 -6.37 0.76
C GLY A 582 16.91 -6.17 -0.71
N GLY A 583 18.18 -6.36 -1.07
CA GLY A 583 18.72 -6.15 -2.41
C GLY A 583 18.98 -4.67 -2.78
N ARG A 584 18.71 -3.73 -1.89
CA ARG A 584 18.99 -2.30 -2.05
C ARG A 584 20.21 -1.89 -1.24
N VAL A 585 20.86 -0.82 -1.67
CA VAL A 585 21.98 -0.21 -0.94
C VAL A 585 21.57 1.21 -0.59
N PHE A 586 21.47 1.55 0.67
CA PHE A 586 21.21 2.90 1.16
C PHE A 586 22.54 3.60 1.43
N ARG A 587 22.65 4.86 0.98
CA ARG A 587 23.81 5.72 1.13
C ARG A 587 23.42 7.06 1.76
N VAL A 588 24.34 7.68 2.47
CA VAL A 588 24.13 9.06 2.95
C VAL A 588 23.97 9.99 1.75
N GLY A 589 22.88 10.75 1.73
CA GLY A 589 22.48 11.62 0.62
C GLY A 589 21.46 11.00 -0.33
N ASP A 590 21.07 9.75 -0.15
CA ASP A 590 20.02 9.12 -0.96
C ASP A 590 18.67 9.80 -0.79
N LYS A 591 17.96 9.96 -1.89
CA LYS A 591 16.55 10.35 -1.90
C LYS A 591 15.69 9.11 -1.71
N VAL A 592 14.90 9.11 -0.65
CA VAL A 592 14.05 7.98 -0.27
C VAL A 592 12.59 8.41 -0.05
N THR A 593 11.69 7.44 -0.04
CA THR A 593 10.28 7.64 0.30
C THR A 593 9.78 6.55 1.22
N GLN A 594 8.90 6.93 2.13
CA GLN A 594 8.15 6.02 2.99
C GLN A 594 7.18 5.17 2.18
N MET A 595 7.10 3.88 2.47
CA MET A 595 6.29 2.92 1.73
C MET A 595 4.92 2.64 2.38
N ARG A 596 4.82 2.87 3.69
CA ARG A 596 3.61 2.64 4.49
C ARG A 596 3.44 3.74 5.53
N ASN A 597 2.23 3.91 6.06
CA ASN A 597 2.02 4.85 7.15
C ASN A 597 2.67 4.31 8.44
N ASN A 598 3.45 5.15 9.10
CA ASN A 598 3.98 4.89 10.44
C ASN A 598 3.56 6.06 11.36
N TYR A 599 2.51 5.81 12.12
CA TYR A 599 1.89 6.84 12.97
C TYR A 599 2.74 7.18 14.18
N ASP A 600 3.56 6.26 14.67
CA ASP A 600 4.45 6.48 15.81
C ASP A 600 5.57 7.46 15.45
N LYS A 601 6.03 7.40 14.22
CA LYS A 601 7.06 8.29 13.66
C LYS A 601 6.49 9.51 12.95
N ASN A 602 5.18 9.63 12.87
CA ASN A 602 4.45 10.69 12.15
C ASN A 602 4.86 10.80 10.66
N VAL A 603 5.20 9.68 10.01
CA VAL A 603 5.51 9.61 8.58
C VAL A 603 4.48 8.78 7.83
N PHE A 604 4.18 9.19 6.60
CA PHE A 604 3.10 8.62 5.82
C PHE A 604 3.60 8.04 4.50
N ASN A 605 2.81 7.14 3.93
CA ASN A 605 3.11 6.60 2.60
C ASN A 605 3.29 7.76 1.59
N GLY A 606 4.43 7.78 0.92
CA GLY A 606 4.79 8.85 -0.02
C GLY A 606 5.59 10.01 0.59
N THR A 607 5.79 10.10 1.93
CA THR A 607 6.69 11.08 2.53
C THR A 607 8.08 10.92 1.93
N LEU A 608 8.64 12.01 1.36
CA LEU A 608 9.99 12.02 0.82
C LEU A 608 11.00 12.47 1.87
N GLY A 609 12.23 12.02 1.71
CA GLY A 609 13.34 12.49 2.55
C GLY A 609 14.69 12.19 1.93
N ILE A 610 15.71 12.71 2.60
CA ILE A 610 17.11 12.49 2.26
C ILE A 610 17.77 11.77 3.44
N VAL A 611 18.48 10.69 3.16
CA VAL A 611 19.27 9.98 4.17
C VAL A 611 20.42 10.91 4.63
N THR A 612 20.41 11.30 5.91
CA THR A 612 21.39 12.21 6.48
C THR A 612 22.51 11.51 7.23
N ALA A 613 22.20 10.35 7.84
CA ALA A 613 23.18 9.57 8.58
C ALA A 613 22.89 8.06 8.50
N ILE A 614 23.93 7.26 8.60
CA ILE A 614 23.86 5.80 8.76
C ILE A 614 24.84 5.44 9.88
N ASP A 615 24.31 4.97 11.02
CA ASP A 615 25.10 4.54 12.16
C ASP A 615 25.11 3.01 12.22
N ALA A 616 26.29 2.43 11.94
CA ALA A 616 26.47 0.99 11.95
C ALA A 616 26.57 0.41 13.38
N VAL A 617 26.91 1.26 14.39
CA VAL A 617 27.03 0.85 15.78
C VAL A 617 25.66 0.79 16.43
N GLU A 618 24.88 1.86 16.28
CA GLU A 618 23.50 1.96 16.78
C GLU A 618 22.51 1.23 15.87
N GLN A 619 22.95 0.69 14.71
CA GLN A 619 22.12 0.01 13.70
C GLN A 619 20.95 0.86 13.21
N LYS A 620 21.22 2.13 12.93
CA LYS A 620 20.21 3.14 12.69
C LYS A 620 20.52 3.92 11.41
N LEU A 621 19.45 4.30 10.70
CA LEU A 621 19.49 5.18 9.53
C LEU A 621 18.58 6.38 9.79
N THR A 622 19.12 7.60 9.63
CA THR A 622 18.35 8.83 9.82
C THR A 622 17.96 9.43 8.46
N VAL A 623 16.68 9.75 8.32
CA VAL A 623 16.12 10.41 7.13
C VAL A 623 15.63 11.80 7.53
N ARG A 624 16.11 12.84 6.88
CA ARG A 624 15.50 14.16 6.96
C ARG A 624 14.37 14.24 5.95
N THR A 625 13.16 14.37 6.45
CA THR A 625 11.95 14.46 5.62
C THR A 625 11.86 15.81 4.89
N ASP A 626 10.99 15.91 3.90
CA ASP A 626 10.64 17.17 3.23
C ASP A 626 9.95 18.19 4.16
N GLU A 627 9.63 17.79 5.39
CA GLU A 627 9.16 18.64 6.49
C GLU A 627 10.28 19.13 7.42
N GLU A 628 11.53 18.87 7.04
CA GLU A 628 12.73 19.18 7.83
C GLU A 628 12.81 18.45 9.18
N GLU A 629 12.03 17.40 9.38
CA GLU A 629 12.09 16.53 10.56
C GLU A 629 13.09 15.39 10.32
N ASP A 630 13.92 15.10 11.32
CA ASP A 630 14.80 13.95 11.31
C ASP A 630 14.07 12.74 11.89
N VAL A 631 13.94 11.69 11.09
CA VAL A 631 13.28 10.44 11.45
C VAL A 631 14.28 9.30 11.42
N ASP A 632 14.31 8.57 12.50
CA ASP A 632 15.22 7.46 12.69
C ASP A 632 14.54 6.12 12.37
N TYR A 633 15.25 5.28 11.62
CA TYR A 633 14.86 3.93 11.26
C TYR A 633 15.88 2.93 11.79
N GLU A 634 15.46 1.96 12.54
CA GLU A 634 16.29 0.81 12.83
C GLU A 634 16.58 0.03 11.54
N PHE A 635 17.69 -0.69 11.47
CA PHE A 635 18.00 -1.45 10.25
C PHE A 635 16.96 -2.52 9.90
N GLY A 636 16.18 -2.99 10.89
CA GLY A 636 15.05 -3.89 10.68
C GLY A 636 13.84 -3.24 9.99
N GLU A 637 13.73 -1.92 10.07
CA GLU A 637 12.60 -1.15 9.53
C GLU A 637 12.88 -0.58 8.11
N LEU A 638 14.02 -0.89 7.49
CA LEU A 638 14.40 -0.36 6.17
C LEU A 638 13.55 -0.91 5.02
N ASP A 639 12.68 -1.89 5.26
CA ASP A 639 11.62 -2.29 4.34
C ASP A 639 10.56 -1.20 4.14
N GLU A 640 10.39 -0.31 5.13
CA GLU A 640 9.52 0.86 5.02
C GLU A 640 10.04 1.93 4.05
N LEU A 641 11.30 1.89 3.66
CA LEU A 641 11.93 2.87 2.77
C LEU A 641 12.24 2.29 1.39
N THR A 642 12.12 3.13 0.37
CA THR A 642 12.63 2.83 -0.97
C THR A 642 13.24 4.07 -1.60
N HIS A 643 14.16 3.90 -2.57
CA HIS A 643 14.70 5.01 -3.33
C HIS A 643 13.59 5.75 -4.10
N ALA A 644 13.70 7.06 -4.19
CA ALA A 644 12.68 7.94 -4.74
C ALA A 644 13.23 8.98 -5.73
N TYR A 645 14.38 8.76 -6.34
CA TYR A 645 14.84 9.57 -7.47
C TYR A 645 13.87 9.47 -8.65
N ALA A 646 13.35 8.27 -8.88
CA ALA A 646 12.26 7.99 -9.80
C ALA A 646 11.12 7.26 -9.08
N MET A 647 9.87 7.57 -9.44
CA MET A 647 8.68 6.86 -8.99
C MET A 647 7.69 6.69 -10.13
N THR A 648 6.68 5.85 -9.96
CA THR A 648 5.62 5.75 -10.95
C THR A 648 4.69 6.97 -10.88
N ILE A 649 4.07 7.32 -12.01
CA ILE A 649 3.12 8.42 -12.10
C ILE A 649 1.97 8.24 -11.10
N HIS A 650 1.49 7.01 -10.91
CA HIS A 650 0.45 6.69 -9.91
C HIS A 650 0.85 7.09 -8.49
N ARG A 651 2.11 6.83 -8.10
CA ARG A 651 2.61 7.19 -6.76
C ARG A 651 2.82 8.68 -6.56
N SER A 652 2.86 9.47 -7.63
CA SER A 652 3.00 10.92 -7.57
C SER A 652 1.68 11.66 -7.38
N GLN A 653 0.54 10.97 -7.42
CA GLN A 653 -0.76 11.58 -7.21
C GLN A 653 -0.83 12.32 -5.87
N GLY A 654 -1.48 13.48 -5.84
CA GLY A 654 -1.53 14.37 -4.67
C GLY A 654 -0.22 15.12 -4.36
N SER A 655 0.85 14.92 -5.15
CA SER A 655 2.14 15.59 -4.99
C SER A 655 2.42 16.57 -6.14
N GLU A 656 3.24 17.58 -5.87
CA GLU A 656 3.72 18.50 -6.90
C GLU A 656 5.23 18.78 -6.71
N TYR A 657 5.93 19.01 -7.82
CA TYR A 657 7.38 19.17 -7.84
C TYR A 657 7.77 20.40 -8.65
N PRO A 658 8.84 21.11 -8.30
CA PRO A 658 9.34 22.21 -9.11
C PRO A 658 9.64 21.80 -10.56
N CYS A 659 10.26 20.63 -10.75
CA CYS A 659 10.58 20.06 -12.05
C CYS A 659 10.18 18.58 -12.12
N VAL A 660 9.58 18.18 -13.23
CA VAL A 660 9.23 16.78 -13.53
C VAL A 660 9.92 16.34 -14.81
N VAL A 661 10.57 15.17 -14.75
CA VAL A 661 11.17 14.51 -15.91
C VAL A 661 10.39 13.23 -16.19
N ILE A 662 9.88 13.06 -17.40
CA ILE A 662 8.98 11.98 -17.76
C ILE A 662 9.58 11.15 -18.90
N PRO A 663 10.10 9.93 -18.64
CA PRO A 663 10.48 9.01 -19.70
C PRO A 663 9.24 8.47 -20.40
N ILE A 664 9.16 8.60 -21.71
CA ILE A 664 8.04 8.09 -22.54
C ILE A 664 8.58 7.37 -23.76
N THR A 665 8.62 6.06 -23.70
CA THR A 665 9.06 5.17 -24.78
C THR A 665 7.96 4.20 -25.18
N THR A 666 8.06 3.65 -26.37
CA THR A 666 7.09 2.66 -26.88
C THR A 666 7.10 1.35 -26.10
N SER A 667 8.15 1.05 -25.32
CA SER A 667 8.21 -0.11 -24.43
C SER A 667 7.14 -0.11 -23.35
N ALA A 668 6.61 1.08 -23.00
CA ALA A 668 5.51 1.25 -22.04
C ALA A 668 4.12 1.32 -22.70
N TRP A 669 3.93 0.76 -23.90
CA TRP A 669 2.76 0.95 -24.76
C TRP A 669 1.42 0.76 -24.07
N MET A 670 1.28 -0.22 -23.16
CA MET A 670 0.04 -0.46 -22.38
C MET A 670 -0.31 0.70 -21.44
N MET A 671 0.71 1.45 -20.99
CA MET A 671 0.56 2.57 -20.06
C MET A 671 0.48 3.92 -20.78
N LEU A 672 0.62 3.94 -22.12
CA LEU A 672 0.57 5.19 -22.89
C LEU A 672 -0.87 5.66 -23.08
N GLN A 673 -1.40 6.28 -22.03
CA GLN A 673 -2.76 6.81 -21.95
C GLN A 673 -2.76 8.30 -21.68
N ARG A 674 -3.79 9.00 -22.18
CA ARG A 674 -3.93 10.45 -22.07
C ARG A 674 -3.94 10.94 -20.62
N ASN A 675 -4.76 10.34 -19.79
CA ASN A 675 -4.88 10.69 -18.37
C ASN A 675 -3.58 10.46 -17.59
N LEU A 676 -2.79 9.42 -17.94
CA LEU A 676 -1.50 9.16 -17.32
C LEU A 676 -0.50 10.28 -17.65
N LEU A 677 -0.37 10.64 -18.95
CA LEU A 677 0.53 11.71 -19.38
C LEU A 677 0.08 13.07 -18.83
N TYR A 678 -1.23 13.33 -18.86
CA TYR A 678 -1.83 14.53 -18.28
C TYR A 678 -1.52 14.64 -16.78
N THR A 679 -1.74 13.56 -16.02
CA THR A 679 -1.42 13.53 -14.58
C THR A 679 0.06 13.81 -14.33
N ALA A 680 0.97 13.18 -15.09
CA ALA A 680 2.39 13.38 -14.93
C ALA A 680 2.80 14.85 -15.18
N VAL A 681 2.30 15.46 -16.26
CA VAL A 681 2.57 16.86 -16.60
C VAL A 681 2.04 17.81 -15.52
N THR A 682 0.82 17.55 -15.01
CA THR A 682 0.20 18.39 -13.97
C THR A 682 0.89 18.31 -12.60
N ARG A 683 1.85 17.39 -12.42
CA ARG A 683 2.68 17.34 -11.19
C ARG A 683 3.79 18.41 -11.18
N ALA A 684 4.07 19.05 -12.32
CA ALA A 684 5.13 20.06 -12.42
C ALA A 684 4.60 21.45 -12.09
N LYS A 685 5.36 22.18 -11.25
CA LYS A 685 5.09 23.60 -10.94
C LYS A 685 5.75 24.56 -11.91
N LYS A 686 6.98 24.25 -12.37
CA LYS A 686 7.82 25.19 -13.13
C LYS A 686 8.39 24.63 -14.42
N LEU A 687 8.68 23.32 -14.47
CA LEU A 687 9.42 22.74 -15.57
C LEU A 687 8.99 21.30 -15.84
N VAL A 688 8.72 20.98 -17.11
CA VAL A 688 8.53 19.61 -17.60
C VAL A 688 9.58 19.28 -18.63
N VAL A 689 10.18 18.12 -18.50
CA VAL A 689 11.08 17.55 -19.49
C VAL A 689 10.58 16.16 -19.88
N LEU A 690 10.12 16.02 -21.12
CA LEU A 690 9.83 14.72 -21.71
C LEU A 690 11.12 14.12 -22.28
N VAL A 691 11.37 12.85 -22.03
CA VAL A 691 12.49 12.10 -22.59
C VAL A 691 11.95 10.86 -23.28
N GLY A 692 12.03 10.80 -24.60
CA GLY A 692 11.52 9.64 -25.31
C GLY A 692 11.04 9.90 -26.73
N SER A 693 10.19 9.00 -27.21
CA SER A 693 9.78 8.95 -28.60
C SER A 693 8.57 9.84 -28.88
N ARG A 694 8.60 10.60 -29.99
CA ARG A 694 7.45 11.35 -30.49
C ARG A 694 6.24 10.44 -30.77
N LYS A 695 6.53 9.23 -31.24
CA LYS A 695 5.50 8.21 -31.51
C LYS A 695 4.79 7.81 -30.21
N ALA A 696 5.53 7.56 -29.13
CA ALA A 696 4.97 7.21 -27.82
C ALA A 696 4.12 8.35 -27.22
N ILE A 697 4.61 9.61 -27.31
CA ILE A 697 3.83 10.77 -26.88
C ILE A 697 2.54 10.89 -27.69
N GLY A 698 2.60 10.77 -29.03
CA GLY A 698 1.44 10.83 -29.90
C GLY A 698 0.42 9.69 -29.62
N GLN A 699 0.91 8.51 -29.26
CA GLN A 699 0.05 7.40 -28.82
C GLN A 699 -0.62 7.73 -27.48
N ALA A 700 0.15 8.16 -26.48
CA ALA A 700 -0.39 8.53 -25.17
C ALA A 700 -1.50 9.57 -25.27
N VAL A 701 -1.31 10.60 -26.09
CA VAL A 701 -2.29 11.67 -26.28
C VAL A 701 -3.58 11.16 -26.94
N ARG A 702 -3.48 10.25 -27.92
CA ARG A 702 -4.65 9.69 -28.64
C ARG A 702 -5.39 8.62 -27.86
N THR A 703 -4.68 7.87 -27.01
CA THR A 703 -5.30 6.79 -26.26
C THR A 703 -6.10 7.36 -25.08
N VAL A 704 -7.39 7.42 -25.23
CA VAL A 704 -8.31 7.63 -24.10
C VAL A 704 -8.29 6.34 -23.29
N GLY A 705 -8.00 6.40 -22.02
CA GLY A 705 -7.68 5.27 -21.15
C GLY A 705 -8.42 3.97 -21.45
N ALA A 706 -7.78 2.85 -21.19
CA ALA A 706 -8.32 1.53 -21.49
C ALA A 706 -9.67 1.34 -20.79
N GLY A 707 -10.77 1.51 -21.53
CA GLY A 707 -12.13 1.26 -21.09
C GLY A 707 -12.60 2.10 -19.88
N ARG A 708 -13.88 2.37 -19.81
CA ARG A 708 -14.52 2.84 -18.58
C ARG A 708 -14.47 1.70 -17.56
N ARG A 709 -14.10 1.98 -16.33
CA ARG A 709 -14.19 1.00 -15.24
C ARG A 709 -15.64 0.54 -15.11
N HIS A 710 -15.82 -0.72 -14.80
CA HIS A 710 -17.15 -1.26 -14.51
C HIS A 710 -17.61 -0.76 -13.15
N THR A 711 -18.47 0.26 -13.16
CA THR A 711 -19.11 0.89 -11.99
C THR A 711 -20.54 1.25 -12.36
N ALA A 712 -21.45 1.21 -11.40
CA ALA A 712 -22.86 1.57 -11.58
C ALA A 712 -23.33 2.71 -10.67
N LEU A 713 -22.40 3.41 -10.01
CA LEU A 713 -22.73 4.49 -9.08
C LEU A 713 -23.50 5.62 -9.78
N ASP A 714 -23.10 6.01 -10.99
CA ASP A 714 -23.80 7.01 -11.81
C ASP A 714 -25.26 6.62 -12.07
N HIS A 715 -25.48 5.37 -12.46
CA HIS A 715 -26.81 4.82 -12.70
C HIS A 715 -27.66 4.75 -11.43
N ARG A 716 -27.06 4.36 -10.30
CA ARG A 716 -27.76 4.35 -9.00
C ARG A 716 -28.17 5.75 -8.57
N LEU A 717 -27.32 6.75 -8.79
CA LEU A 717 -27.65 8.16 -8.51
C LEU A 717 -28.78 8.67 -9.40
N ALA A 718 -28.80 8.33 -10.69
CA ALA A 718 -29.84 8.72 -11.61
C ALA A 718 -31.21 8.07 -11.32
N ARG A 719 -31.22 6.79 -10.91
CA ARG A 719 -32.48 6.05 -10.61
C ARG A 719 -33.17 6.49 -9.32
N LEU A 720 -32.45 7.05 -8.39
CA LEU A 720 -32.98 7.42 -7.08
C LEU A 720 -33.48 8.88 -7.04
N VAL A 721 -33.40 9.61 -8.15
CA VAL A 721 -34.01 10.94 -8.36
C VAL A 721 -35.48 10.76 -8.71
#